data_c15109a462c8cfeebde78beb161ea3ef
#
_entry.id   c15109a462c8cfeebde78beb161ea3ef
#
_cell.length_a   1.000
_cell.length_b   1.000
_cell.length_c   1.000
_cell.angle_alpha   90.00
_cell.angle_beta   90.00
_cell.angle_gamma   90.00
#
_symmetry.space_group_name_H-M   'P 1'
#
loop_
_entity.id
_entity.type
_entity.pdbx_description
1 polymer ?
#
loop_
_entity_poly.entity_id
_entity_poly.type
_entity_poly.pdbx_seq_one_letter_code
_entity_poly.pdbx_strand_id
1 'polypeptide(L)'
;MLNLDAIPQELKLLRQWVLWVKERRDGKLTKVLKNARTGKNAESDDPSTWSTFDEAVDGLEVFAEFDGVGFVFSADDPYVGIDLDSCVGENLELADWARQIVDTVDTYTEYSPSQKGVHMIARAVLPPGRRRKGPLEMYSEGRYFTMTGDHLWDTPIGIEERCATIAALHRWAFPEEHSPTNGAAPMTPVSIDDQELMEKALRANPRMEQLWRGDRKGYDSGSEADLALCSHLAWWTGNDAGRIERLFEQSGLVREKWQKRADYRTATIAKAINGTTSTYQPTKNGGTAEANGAGAVAHDWEDPIPLDSVPLPEFPVDVFPDYLREMIEGTACATQTPPDLAAMVSLSVLATAAQKRAEALIRDGWREVLSLWTVTSLPPGNRKTPAFEPMVKPVREYEQLVIERMRTEIAEATTEYEITEGALKRLKDQAMKAKNQFDRDDLTRQAVEMAHRLERMPVPKSLRMIADDATPEELGRLLMGQGGRIAIISDEGDVFDMMAGKYSSGKPNIGIYLRAHAGGDIIVDRVGRPDVIVRRAAISFGLCVQPESLQGLTANRVFKGRGLLGRFLFSLPYSRLGAREIRPAALSEDVAADYSNRITVLLSMPADEPEPGCPQPHLIPFTREADDAVAEFEAWIEPRLKPSEELGDMSDWAGKLAGHTCRIATLLHLAQRAYSQEPWRFPVEASTFAGARRIGEYLIPHARMAFRQMGSNPQIENARHVLRWLKKHDRSRFQKREVFNGLRSRFERSGDLDEPLIILEEHGYIRQVHQQKRPGPGQPASPTFDVHPSVSAYSA
;
A
#
# COMPACT_ATOMS: atom_id res chain seq x y z
N MET A 1 38.69 8.12 0.52
CA MET A 1 40.00 7.76 1.18
C MET A 1 39.73 6.52 2.01
N LEU A 2 40.70 5.60 2.12
CA LEU A 2 40.57 4.41 2.95
C LEU A 2 40.56 4.84 4.43
N ASN A 3 39.47 4.55 5.16
CA ASN A 3 39.27 4.87 6.58
C ASN A 3 39.07 3.59 7.39
N LEU A 4 40.15 2.90 7.66
CA LEU A 4 40.15 1.59 8.33
C LEU A 4 39.53 1.64 9.73
N ASP A 5 39.56 2.78 10.40
CA ASP A 5 39.00 2.93 11.76
C ASP A 5 37.47 2.87 11.79
N ALA A 6 36.82 3.34 10.72
CA ALA A 6 35.36 3.37 10.60
C ALA A 6 34.74 2.03 10.22
N ILE A 7 35.54 1.02 9.86
CA ILE A 7 35.04 -0.33 9.61
C ILE A 7 34.53 -0.95 10.92
N PRO A 8 33.34 -1.59 10.95
CA PRO A 8 32.76 -2.17 12.15
C PRO A 8 33.70 -3.14 12.87
N GLN A 9 33.82 -2.97 14.20
CA GLN A 9 34.76 -3.77 15.02
C GLN A 9 34.47 -5.26 14.96
N GLU A 10 33.21 -5.63 14.82
CA GLU A 10 32.80 -7.03 14.73
C GLU A 10 33.33 -7.77 13.49
N LEU A 11 33.48 -7.09 12.36
CA LEU A 11 34.13 -7.68 11.18
C LEU A 11 35.63 -7.82 11.38
N LYS A 12 36.27 -6.88 12.08
CA LYS A 12 37.71 -6.90 12.34
C LYS A 12 38.15 -8.11 13.19
N LEU A 13 37.24 -8.66 14.01
CA LEU A 13 37.47 -9.83 14.84
C LEU A 13 37.48 -11.16 14.04
N LEU A 14 37.00 -11.14 12.80
CA LEU A 14 36.91 -12.34 11.98
C LEU A 14 38.17 -12.56 11.15
N ARG A 15 38.52 -13.84 10.90
CA ARG A 15 39.61 -14.20 10.01
C ARG A 15 39.15 -14.39 8.57
N GLN A 16 38.55 -13.31 7.99
CA GLN A 16 37.92 -13.31 6.68
C GLN A 16 38.42 -12.13 5.81
N TRP A 17 39.64 -11.68 6.05
CA TRP A 17 40.25 -10.55 5.37
C TRP A 17 41.24 -10.94 4.29
N VAL A 18 41.20 -10.20 3.20
CA VAL A 18 42.10 -10.34 2.05
C VAL A 18 42.53 -8.97 1.57
N LEU A 19 43.60 -8.92 0.79
CA LEU A 19 43.93 -7.73 0.00
C LEU A 19 43.32 -7.84 -1.40
N TRP A 20 43.21 -6.74 -2.11
CA TRP A 20 42.82 -6.75 -3.49
C TRP A 20 43.62 -5.71 -4.33
N VAL A 21 43.71 -6.00 -5.64
CA VAL A 21 44.40 -5.16 -6.60
C VAL A 21 43.64 -5.14 -7.91
N LYS A 22 43.71 -4.00 -8.66
CA LYS A 22 43.17 -3.91 -10.00
C LYS A 22 44.16 -4.46 -11.02
N GLU A 23 43.86 -5.62 -11.57
CA GLU A 23 44.65 -6.23 -12.67
C GLU A 23 43.86 -6.16 -13.99
N ARG A 24 44.61 -6.01 -15.12
CA ARG A 24 44.02 -6.13 -16.45
C ARG A 24 43.98 -7.58 -16.89
N ARG A 25 42.78 -8.18 -16.97
CA ARG A 25 42.54 -9.52 -17.50
C ARG A 25 41.63 -9.43 -18.73
N ASP A 26 42.03 -10.01 -19.82
CA ASP A 26 41.28 -10.00 -21.09
C ASP A 26 40.82 -8.60 -21.55
N GLY A 27 41.68 -7.58 -21.35
CA GLY A 27 41.38 -6.22 -21.71
C GLY A 27 40.49 -5.42 -20.75
N LYS A 28 39.91 -6.07 -19.70
CA LYS A 28 39.07 -5.45 -18.67
C LYS A 28 39.85 -5.31 -17.37
N LEU A 29 39.66 -4.19 -16.65
CA LEU A 29 40.13 -4.02 -15.27
C LEU A 29 39.27 -4.86 -14.35
N THR A 30 39.88 -5.80 -13.63
CA THR A 30 39.22 -6.71 -12.70
C THR A 30 39.88 -6.61 -11.32
N LYS A 31 39.11 -6.63 -10.25
CA LYS A 31 39.62 -6.71 -8.88
C LYS A 31 40.03 -8.16 -8.59
N VAL A 32 41.27 -8.38 -8.23
CA VAL A 32 41.83 -9.69 -7.93
C VAL A 32 42.19 -9.76 -6.46
N LEU A 33 41.76 -10.85 -5.78
CA LEU A 33 42.06 -11.07 -4.40
C LEU A 33 43.52 -11.54 -4.18
N LYS A 34 44.12 -11.07 -3.08
CA LYS A 34 45.48 -11.39 -2.69
C LYS A 34 45.52 -11.81 -1.22
N ASN A 35 46.29 -12.82 -0.93
CA ASN A 35 46.59 -13.26 0.43
C ASN A 35 47.52 -12.24 1.11
N ALA A 36 47.11 -11.68 2.23
CA ALA A 36 47.81 -10.61 2.91
C ALA A 36 49.23 -11.01 3.41
N ARG A 37 49.44 -12.28 3.67
CA ARG A 37 50.72 -12.80 4.17
C ARG A 37 51.74 -13.13 3.08
N THR A 38 51.26 -13.52 1.89
CA THR A 38 52.11 -14.06 0.83
C THR A 38 52.14 -13.26 -0.46
N GLY A 39 51.22 -12.29 -0.62
CA GLY A 39 51.00 -11.53 -1.86
C GLY A 39 50.46 -12.35 -3.05
N LYS A 40 50.24 -13.68 -2.87
CA LYS A 40 49.71 -14.54 -3.93
C LYS A 40 48.22 -14.39 -4.04
N ASN A 41 47.61 -14.93 -5.13
CA ASN A 41 46.14 -14.93 -5.26
C ASN A 41 45.48 -15.61 -4.08
N ALA A 42 44.35 -15.03 -3.63
CA ALA A 42 43.42 -15.61 -2.68
C ALA A 42 42.11 -15.93 -3.39
N GLU A 43 41.31 -16.82 -2.79
CA GLU A 43 40.02 -17.26 -3.33
C GLU A 43 38.93 -16.96 -2.32
N SER A 44 37.74 -16.57 -2.81
CA SER A 44 36.60 -16.20 -1.96
C SER A 44 35.85 -17.39 -1.37
N ASP A 45 36.21 -18.61 -1.74
CA ASP A 45 35.66 -19.89 -1.27
C ASP A 45 36.71 -20.76 -0.58
N ASP A 46 37.98 -20.28 -0.45
CA ASP A 46 39.04 -20.99 0.30
C ASP A 46 39.52 -20.21 1.55
N PRO A 47 38.99 -20.57 2.76
CA PRO A 47 39.36 -19.91 4.02
C PRO A 47 40.86 -19.98 4.36
N SER A 48 41.60 -20.92 3.80
CA SER A 48 43.05 -21.02 4.05
C SER A 48 43.85 -19.86 3.46
N THR A 49 43.26 -19.15 2.47
CA THR A 49 43.84 -17.99 1.80
C THR A 49 43.50 -16.66 2.49
N TRP A 50 42.64 -16.68 3.53
CA TRP A 50 42.20 -15.46 4.25
C TRP A 50 43.12 -15.17 5.44
N SER A 51 43.06 -13.96 5.96
CA SER A 51 43.88 -13.44 7.05
C SER A 51 43.02 -12.76 8.11
N THR A 52 43.64 -12.36 9.22
CA THR A 52 43.03 -11.44 10.18
C THR A 52 43.01 -10.04 9.62
N PHE A 53 42.24 -9.12 10.23
CA PHE A 53 42.22 -7.73 9.87
C PHE A 53 43.59 -7.07 9.99
N ASP A 54 44.27 -7.31 11.12
CA ASP A 54 45.59 -6.73 11.36
C ASP A 54 46.63 -7.25 10.34
N GLU A 55 46.62 -8.55 10.04
CA GLU A 55 47.46 -9.10 8.95
C GLU A 55 47.17 -8.51 7.58
N ALA A 56 45.92 -8.11 7.31
CA ALA A 56 45.54 -7.45 6.06
C ALA A 56 46.00 -5.98 6.03
N VAL A 57 45.94 -5.28 7.17
CA VAL A 57 46.45 -3.91 7.29
C VAL A 57 47.97 -3.89 7.16
N ASP A 58 48.68 -4.77 7.89
CA ASP A 58 50.16 -4.92 7.77
C ASP A 58 50.54 -5.27 6.33
N GLY A 59 49.78 -6.15 5.67
CA GLY A 59 50.00 -6.56 4.29
C GLY A 59 49.88 -5.41 3.31
N LEU A 60 49.02 -4.44 3.54
CA LEU A 60 48.91 -3.20 2.72
C LEU A 60 50.14 -2.30 2.82
N GLU A 61 50.79 -2.27 3.98
CA GLU A 61 52.04 -1.55 4.15
C GLU A 61 53.22 -2.27 3.45
N VAL A 62 53.20 -3.60 3.44
CA VAL A 62 54.25 -4.42 2.82
C VAL A 62 54.12 -4.48 1.29
N PHE A 63 52.90 -4.59 0.78
CA PHE A 63 52.64 -4.70 -0.67
C PHE A 63 51.99 -3.38 -1.19
N ALA A 64 52.83 -2.41 -1.37
CA ALA A 64 52.42 -1.04 -1.78
C ALA A 64 51.64 -0.98 -3.13
N GLU A 65 51.69 -2.05 -3.94
CA GLU A 65 50.98 -2.19 -5.20
C GLU A 65 49.49 -2.58 -5.05
N PHE A 66 49.04 -2.98 -3.84
CA PHE A 66 47.65 -3.39 -3.63
C PHE A 66 46.73 -2.19 -3.31
N ASP A 67 45.50 -2.25 -3.81
CA ASP A 67 44.56 -1.13 -3.79
C ASP A 67 43.77 -1.00 -2.47
N GLY A 68 43.73 -2.06 -1.61
CA GLY A 68 43.02 -2.03 -0.34
C GLY A 68 42.68 -3.38 0.26
N VAL A 69 41.88 -3.35 1.32
CA VAL A 69 41.41 -4.55 2.05
C VAL A 69 40.03 -4.98 1.54
N GLY A 70 39.73 -6.28 1.67
CA GLY A 70 38.43 -6.85 1.34
C GLY A 70 37.96 -7.81 2.43
N PHE A 71 36.67 -7.80 2.72
CA PHE A 71 36.02 -8.74 3.63
C PHE A 71 35.31 -9.82 2.81
N VAL A 72 35.58 -11.08 3.13
CA VAL A 72 35.00 -12.26 2.45
C VAL A 72 33.82 -12.78 3.26
N PHE A 73 32.65 -12.92 2.62
CA PHE A 73 31.46 -13.51 3.24
C PHE A 73 31.55 -15.04 3.21
N SER A 74 31.23 -15.66 4.35
CA SER A 74 31.27 -17.12 4.57
C SER A 74 29.94 -17.65 5.06
N ALA A 75 29.59 -18.87 4.73
CA ALA A 75 28.41 -19.54 5.27
C ALA A 75 28.45 -19.70 6.81
N ASP A 76 29.63 -19.55 7.43
CA ASP A 76 29.84 -19.69 8.88
C ASP A 76 29.62 -18.34 9.63
N ASP A 77 29.47 -17.24 8.93
CA ASP A 77 29.19 -15.93 9.54
C ASP A 77 27.71 -15.51 9.39
N PRO A 78 27.19 -14.59 10.22
CA PRO A 78 25.80 -14.16 10.16
C PRO A 78 25.54 -13.00 9.19
N TYR A 79 26.48 -12.65 8.30
CA TYR A 79 26.41 -11.42 7.53
C TYR A 79 25.89 -11.62 6.12
N VAL A 80 25.14 -10.61 5.67
CA VAL A 80 24.69 -10.45 4.28
C VAL A 80 25.23 -9.14 3.76
N GLY A 81 25.96 -9.21 2.64
CA GLY A 81 26.41 -8.06 1.90
C GLY A 81 25.41 -7.68 0.79
N ILE A 82 25.13 -6.38 0.66
CA ILE A 82 24.31 -5.81 -0.40
C ILE A 82 25.17 -4.80 -1.15
N ASP A 83 25.31 -4.98 -2.46
CA ASP A 83 26.05 -4.10 -3.36
C ASP A 83 25.07 -3.37 -4.27
N LEU A 84 25.15 -2.03 -4.24
CA LEU A 84 24.35 -1.15 -5.10
C LEU A 84 25.28 -0.42 -6.05
N ASP A 85 25.38 -0.91 -7.27
CA ASP A 85 26.26 -0.36 -8.30
C ASP A 85 25.64 0.87 -8.99
N SER A 86 26.51 1.81 -9.42
CA SER A 86 26.15 2.96 -10.26
C SER A 86 24.99 3.80 -9.71
N CYS A 87 24.90 3.93 -8.39
CA CYS A 87 23.83 4.62 -7.69
C CYS A 87 24.25 5.95 -7.06
N VAL A 88 25.50 6.35 -7.17
CA VAL A 88 26.05 7.58 -6.58
C VAL A 88 26.37 8.59 -7.69
N GLY A 89 25.81 9.81 -7.58
CA GLY A 89 26.04 10.92 -8.49
C GLY A 89 27.33 11.69 -8.21
N GLU A 90 27.61 12.73 -9.02
CA GLU A 90 28.84 13.54 -8.93
C GLU A 90 28.99 14.28 -7.59
N ASN A 91 27.89 14.60 -6.90
CA ASN A 91 27.88 15.26 -5.59
C ASN A 91 27.85 14.30 -4.41
N LEU A 92 28.15 13.02 -4.60
CA LEU A 92 28.01 11.93 -3.62
C LEU A 92 26.55 11.72 -3.14
N GLU A 93 25.55 12.17 -3.90
CA GLU A 93 24.15 11.93 -3.64
C GLU A 93 23.72 10.57 -4.19
N LEU A 94 22.97 9.80 -3.38
CA LEU A 94 22.40 8.53 -3.84
C LEU A 94 21.22 8.78 -4.77
N ALA A 95 21.12 7.98 -5.81
CA ALA A 95 19.92 7.91 -6.63
C ALA A 95 18.71 7.45 -5.78
N ASP A 96 17.51 7.97 -6.06
CA ASP A 96 16.30 7.74 -5.27
C ASP A 96 16.03 6.26 -4.97
N TRP A 97 16.24 5.38 -5.94
CA TRP A 97 16.03 3.94 -5.77
C TRP A 97 17.03 3.32 -4.78
N ALA A 98 18.29 3.78 -4.77
CA ALA A 98 19.33 3.30 -3.87
C ALA A 98 19.13 3.88 -2.47
N ARG A 99 18.80 5.18 -2.37
CA ARG A 99 18.45 5.82 -1.10
C ARG A 99 17.30 5.08 -0.41
N GLN A 100 16.30 4.67 -1.17
CA GLN A 100 15.19 3.88 -0.63
C GLN A 100 15.63 2.53 -0.05
N ILE A 101 16.59 1.85 -0.66
CA ILE A 101 17.12 0.59 -0.15
C ILE A 101 17.97 0.84 1.11
N VAL A 102 18.82 1.85 1.09
CA VAL A 102 19.65 2.24 2.24
C VAL A 102 18.79 2.58 3.44
N ASP A 103 17.78 3.45 3.28
CA ASP A 103 16.86 3.86 4.36
C ASP A 103 15.99 2.70 4.86
N THR A 104 15.69 1.72 3.99
CA THR A 104 14.88 0.55 4.37
C THR A 104 15.69 -0.47 5.15
N VAL A 105 16.92 -0.74 4.72
CA VAL A 105 17.79 -1.71 5.39
C VAL A 105 18.39 -1.13 6.65
N ASP A 106 18.75 0.18 6.64
CA ASP A 106 19.18 0.94 7.81
C ASP A 106 20.25 0.20 8.64
N THR A 107 21.41 -0.05 8.04
CA THR A 107 22.56 -0.75 8.60
C THR A 107 23.85 -0.09 8.18
N TYR A 108 25.00 -0.58 8.64
CA TYR A 108 26.28 -0.09 8.20
C TYR A 108 26.37 -0.04 6.67
N THR A 109 26.64 1.14 6.15
CA THR A 109 26.75 1.43 4.72
C THR A 109 27.98 2.26 4.44
N GLU A 110 28.76 1.91 3.42
CA GLU A 110 29.93 2.64 2.99
C GLU A 110 29.94 2.88 1.47
N TYR A 111 30.62 3.90 1.03
CA TYR A 111 30.87 4.11 -0.40
C TYR A 111 31.84 3.05 -0.93
N SER A 112 31.55 2.51 -2.11
CA SER A 112 32.46 1.60 -2.80
C SER A 112 33.75 2.34 -3.23
N PRO A 113 34.87 1.62 -3.49
CA PRO A 113 36.15 2.25 -3.92
C PRO A 113 36.06 3.07 -5.19
N SER A 114 35.03 2.91 -6.00
CA SER A 114 34.77 3.72 -7.19
C SER A 114 34.02 5.00 -6.92
N GLN A 115 33.47 5.16 -5.71
CA GLN A 115 32.52 6.22 -5.31
C GLN A 115 31.29 6.34 -6.23
N LYS A 116 30.99 5.29 -6.98
CA LYS A 116 29.80 5.21 -7.86
C LYS A 116 28.72 4.28 -7.35
N GLY A 117 28.97 3.59 -6.25
CA GLY A 117 28.06 2.67 -5.60
C GLY A 117 28.28 2.62 -4.10
N VAL A 118 27.45 1.86 -3.39
CA VAL A 118 27.56 1.65 -1.94
C VAL A 118 27.51 0.17 -1.61
N HIS A 119 28.21 -0.21 -0.55
CA HIS A 119 28.17 -1.52 0.06
C HIS A 119 27.43 -1.40 1.40
N MET A 120 26.50 -2.29 1.65
CA MET A 120 25.78 -2.40 2.93
C MET A 120 26.04 -3.78 3.54
N ILE A 121 26.17 -3.87 4.86
CA ILE A 121 26.34 -5.14 5.57
C ILE A 121 25.29 -5.22 6.69
N ALA A 122 24.54 -6.32 6.74
CA ALA A 122 23.53 -6.57 7.76
C ALA A 122 23.69 -7.97 8.36
N ARG A 123 23.28 -8.16 9.61
CA ARG A 123 23.09 -9.51 10.17
C ARG A 123 21.74 -10.04 9.72
N ALA A 124 21.77 -11.11 8.94
CA ALA A 124 20.57 -11.72 8.41
C ALA A 124 20.84 -13.11 7.82
N VAL A 125 19.76 -13.83 7.55
CA VAL A 125 19.77 -15.03 6.70
C VAL A 125 19.27 -14.64 5.33
N LEU A 126 20.12 -14.80 4.31
CA LEU A 126 19.73 -14.49 2.92
C LEU A 126 18.90 -15.64 2.34
N PRO A 127 17.65 -15.40 1.89
CA PRO A 127 16.83 -16.45 1.30
C PRO A 127 17.50 -17.10 0.08
N PRO A 128 17.24 -18.38 -0.21
CA PRO A 128 17.74 -19.04 -1.41
C PRO A 128 17.14 -18.40 -2.66
N GLY A 129 17.84 -18.45 -3.79
CA GLY A 129 17.37 -17.92 -5.07
C GLY A 129 18.36 -17.05 -5.81
N ARG A 130 17.86 -16.15 -6.66
CA ARG A 130 18.69 -15.21 -7.42
C ARG A 130 19.42 -14.23 -6.49
N ARG A 131 20.62 -13.80 -6.90
CA ARG A 131 21.51 -12.93 -6.13
C ARG A 131 21.77 -11.59 -6.78
N ARG A 132 21.37 -11.43 -8.05
CA ARG A 132 21.65 -10.21 -8.84
C ARG A 132 20.46 -9.84 -9.73
N LYS A 133 20.12 -8.53 -9.73
CA LYS A 133 19.14 -7.93 -10.64
C LYS A 133 19.56 -6.49 -10.96
N GLY A 134 20.05 -6.30 -12.18
CA GLY A 134 20.58 -4.98 -12.58
C GLY A 134 21.72 -4.53 -11.67
N PRO A 135 21.60 -3.34 -11.03
CA PRO A 135 22.63 -2.79 -10.17
C PRO A 135 22.58 -3.27 -8.71
N LEU A 136 21.65 -4.14 -8.34
CA LEU A 136 21.53 -4.70 -6.99
C LEU A 136 22.07 -6.12 -6.94
N GLU A 137 23.01 -6.38 -6.05
CA GLU A 137 23.53 -7.71 -5.73
C GLU A 137 23.44 -7.98 -4.23
N MET A 138 23.17 -9.25 -3.83
CA MET A 138 23.06 -9.66 -2.44
C MET A 138 23.77 -11.00 -2.23
N TYR A 139 24.68 -11.07 -1.26
CA TYR A 139 25.54 -12.24 -1.02
C TYR A 139 25.68 -12.52 0.48
N SER A 140 25.77 -13.79 0.83
CA SER A 140 26.10 -14.25 2.19
C SER A 140 27.29 -15.22 2.23
N GLU A 141 27.81 -15.66 1.07
CA GLU A 141 28.94 -16.58 0.95
C GLU A 141 29.58 -16.51 -0.43
N GLY A 142 30.85 -16.94 -0.55
CA GLY A 142 31.56 -17.09 -1.81
C GLY A 142 31.80 -15.78 -2.56
N ARG A 143 31.68 -14.65 -1.87
CA ARG A 143 31.90 -13.29 -2.41
C ARG A 143 32.63 -12.43 -1.39
N TYR A 144 33.16 -11.30 -1.84
CA TYR A 144 33.83 -10.36 -0.98
C TYR A 144 33.42 -8.93 -1.32
N PHE A 145 33.48 -8.05 -0.34
CA PHE A 145 33.39 -6.61 -0.54
C PHE A 145 34.74 -5.96 -0.35
N THR A 146 35.06 -5.03 -1.24
CA THR A 146 36.22 -4.15 -1.11
C THR A 146 35.87 -3.06 -0.11
N MET A 147 36.39 -3.18 1.12
CA MET A 147 36.03 -2.28 2.22
C MET A 147 36.83 -0.98 2.14
N THR A 148 36.13 0.14 2.34
CA THR A 148 36.70 1.48 2.31
C THR A 148 36.69 2.16 3.67
N GLY A 149 35.70 1.84 4.52
CA GLY A 149 35.39 2.59 5.72
C GLY A 149 34.92 4.03 5.45
N ASP A 150 34.68 4.39 4.20
CA ASP A 150 34.08 5.67 3.81
C ASP A 150 32.56 5.62 4.07
N HIS A 151 32.25 5.71 5.36
CA HIS A 151 30.90 5.49 5.90
C HIS A 151 29.91 6.55 5.43
N LEU A 152 28.74 6.12 5.03
CA LEU A 152 27.63 7.00 4.69
C LEU A 152 27.04 7.59 5.98
N TRP A 153 27.27 8.89 6.22
CA TRP A 153 27.10 9.60 7.49
C TRP A 153 25.71 9.51 8.15
N ASP A 154 24.66 9.24 7.39
CA ASP A 154 23.26 9.14 7.86
C ASP A 154 22.79 7.69 8.05
N THR A 155 23.72 6.72 8.11
CA THR A 155 23.42 5.30 8.39
C THR A 155 24.08 4.85 9.70
N PRO A 156 23.62 3.73 10.30
CA PRO A 156 24.25 3.19 11.50
C PRO A 156 25.76 2.90 11.32
N ILE A 157 26.56 3.21 12.33
CA ILE A 157 28.00 2.91 12.34
C ILE A 157 28.29 1.42 12.65
N GLY A 158 27.31 0.70 13.18
CA GLY A 158 27.36 -0.73 13.46
C GLY A 158 26.53 -1.55 12.46
N ILE A 159 26.75 -2.87 12.47
CA ILE A 159 25.97 -3.79 11.65
C ILE A 159 24.72 -4.21 12.42
N GLU A 160 23.56 -3.91 11.84
CA GLU A 160 22.27 -4.13 12.44
C GLU A 160 21.65 -5.49 12.07
N GLU A 161 20.84 -6.05 12.97
CA GLU A 161 20.06 -7.25 12.67
C GLU A 161 18.84 -6.92 11.82
N ARG A 162 18.76 -7.45 10.59
CA ARG A 162 17.77 -7.09 9.58
C ARG A 162 17.15 -8.30 8.85
N CYS A 163 16.99 -9.43 9.53
CA CYS A 163 16.50 -10.68 8.92
C CYS A 163 15.19 -10.49 8.14
N ALA A 164 14.18 -9.86 8.75
CA ALA A 164 12.89 -9.64 8.08
C ALA A 164 13.01 -8.67 6.90
N THR A 165 13.81 -7.62 7.03
CA THR A 165 14.05 -6.60 6.01
C THR A 165 14.81 -7.17 4.82
N ILE A 166 15.86 -7.95 5.07
CA ILE A 166 16.65 -8.62 4.03
C ILE A 166 15.78 -9.64 3.27
N ALA A 167 14.97 -10.42 3.97
CA ALA A 167 14.04 -11.35 3.32
C ALA A 167 12.97 -10.62 2.47
N ALA A 168 12.49 -9.45 2.92
CA ALA A 168 11.56 -8.64 2.17
C ALA A 168 12.22 -7.97 0.95
N LEU A 169 13.44 -7.43 1.11
CA LEU A 169 14.23 -6.86 0.02
C LEU A 169 14.55 -7.91 -1.04
N HIS A 170 14.96 -9.12 -0.61
CA HIS A 170 15.24 -10.22 -1.51
C HIS A 170 14.01 -10.62 -2.33
N ARG A 171 12.85 -10.78 -1.71
CA ARG A 171 11.57 -11.08 -2.41
C ARG A 171 11.17 -9.97 -3.39
N TRP A 172 11.37 -8.71 -3.01
CA TRP A 172 11.08 -7.58 -3.90
C TRP A 172 12.05 -7.50 -5.08
N ALA A 173 13.33 -7.67 -4.80
CA ALA A 173 14.38 -7.58 -5.83
C ALA A 173 14.36 -8.77 -6.78
N PHE A 174 14.11 -9.95 -6.23
CA PHE A 174 14.10 -11.23 -6.93
C PHE A 174 12.76 -11.91 -6.66
N PRO A 175 11.63 -11.34 -7.14
CA PRO A 175 10.37 -12.02 -7.02
C PRO A 175 10.60 -13.42 -7.60
N GLU A 176 10.32 -14.43 -6.80
CA GLU A 176 10.13 -15.76 -7.34
C GLU A 176 9.07 -15.56 -8.42
N GLU A 177 9.37 -15.97 -9.64
CA GLU A 177 8.30 -16.29 -10.57
C GLU A 177 7.48 -17.32 -9.81
N HIS A 178 6.39 -16.90 -9.20
CA HIS A 178 5.45 -17.78 -8.58
C HIS A 178 4.86 -18.64 -9.69
N SER A 179 5.52 -19.74 -9.94
CA SER A 179 4.75 -20.96 -10.09
C SER A 179 4.01 -21.10 -8.77
N PRO A 180 2.65 -21.10 -8.79
CA PRO A 180 1.91 -21.35 -7.56
C PRO A 180 2.46 -22.65 -6.99
N THR A 181 2.80 -22.67 -5.72
CA THR A 181 2.98 -23.89 -4.95
C THR A 181 1.59 -24.52 -4.76
N ASN A 182 0.98 -24.88 -5.88
CA ASN A 182 0.03 -25.95 -5.89
C ASN A 182 0.88 -27.19 -5.70
N GLY A 183 0.64 -27.92 -4.63
CA GLY A 183 1.28 -29.19 -4.38
C GLY A 183 1.26 -30.00 -5.68
N ALA A 184 2.39 -30.68 -5.98
CA ALA A 184 2.49 -31.53 -7.15
C ALA A 184 1.19 -32.33 -7.29
N ALA A 185 0.59 -32.33 -8.49
CA ALA A 185 -0.60 -33.15 -8.72
C ALA A 185 -0.31 -34.57 -8.22
N PRO A 186 -1.21 -35.20 -7.48
CA PRO A 186 -0.95 -36.54 -6.95
C PRO A 186 -0.62 -37.47 -8.10
N MET A 187 0.32 -38.39 -7.86
CA MET A 187 0.71 -39.39 -8.85
C MET A 187 -0.54 -40.15 -9.34
N THR A 188 -0.89 -39.95 -10.60
CA THR A 188 -2.06 -40.59 -11.22
C THR A 188 -1.55 -41.72 -12.11
N PRO A 189 -1.80 -43.01 -11.79
CA PRO A 189 -1.33 -44.13 -12.61
C PRO A 189 -1.91 -44.04 -14.02
N VAL A 190 -1.05 -43.84 -15.01
CA VAL A 190 -1.42 -43.89 -16.43
C VAL A 190 -1.23 -45.31 -16.94
N SER A 191 -2.34 -46.00 -17.21
CA SER A 191 -2.38 -47.45 -17.57
C SER A 191 -1.96 -47.80 -19.01
N ILE A 192 -1.42 -46.84 -19.76
CA ILE A 192 -0.93 -47.04 -21.15
C ILE A 192 0.55 -47.45 -21.07
N ASP A 193 0.98 -48.41 -21.92
CA ASP A 193 2.39 -48.80 -21.99
C ASP A 193 3.29 -47.64 -22.49
N ASP A 194 4.62 -47.77 -22.24
CA ASP A 194 5.59 -46.72 -22.56
C ASP A 194 5.67 -46.39 -24.05
N GLN A 195 5.51 -47.40 -24.92
CA GLN A 195 5.60 -47.21 -26.35
C GLN A 195 4.37 -46.44 -26.89
N GLU A 196 3.17 -46.88 -26.53
CA GLU A 196 1.93 -46.23 -26.92
C GLU A 196 1.84 -44.80 -26.36
N LEU A 197 2.31 -44.61 -25.11
CA LEU A 197 2.35 -43.31 -24.49
C LEU A 197 3.26 -42.36 -25.28
N MET A 198 4.46 -42.80 -25.62
CA MET A 198 5.44 -41.99 -26.37
C MET A 198 5.00 -41.67 -27.79
N GLU A 199 4.37 -42.65 -28.49
CA GLU A 199 3.80 -42.38 -29.82
C GLU A 199 2.74 -41.28 -29.77
N LYS A 200 1.86 -41.29 -28.77
CA LYS A 200 0.86 -40.25 -28.56
C LYS A 200 1.50 -38.89 -28.15
N ALA A 201 2.47 -38.92 -27.24
CA ALA A 201 3.14 -37.74 -26.75
C ALA A 201 3.92 -36.99 -27.86
N LEU A 202 4.69 -37.71 -28.63
CA LEU A 202 5.49 -37.14 -29.73
C LEU A 202 4.62 -36.62 -30.87
N ARG A 203 3.50 -37.30 -31.17
CA ARG A 203 2.53 -36.83 -32.17
C ARG A 203 1.78 -35.57 -31.70
N ALA A 204 1.47 -35.48 -30.42
CA ALA A 204 0.73 -34.33 -29.84
C ALA A 204 1.59 -33.09 -29.64
N ASN A 205 2.93 -33.22 -29.47
CA ASN A 205 3.78 -32.09 -29.12
C ASN A 205 5.07 -32.05 -29.95
N PRO A 206 5.11 -31.26 -31.04
CA PRO A 206 6.29 -31.19 -31.94
C PRO A 206 7.57 -30.70 -31.22
N ARG A 207 7.44 -29.91 -30.14
CA ARG A 207 8.57 -29.41 -29.36
C ARG A 207 9.16 -30.52 -28.48
N MET A 208 8.30 -31.37 -27.91
CA MET A 208 8.73 -32.57 -27.19
C MET A 208 9.42 -33.56 -28.14
N GLU A 209 8.93 -33.71 -29.40
CA GLU A 209 9.56 -34.54 -30.43
C GLU A 209 10.98 -34.05 -30.77
N GLN A 210 11.18 -32.72 -30.89
CA GLN A 210 12.50 -32.14 -31.14
C GLN A 210 13.47 -32.48 -30.00
N LEU A 211 13.05 -32.24 -28.75
CA LEU A 211 13.84 -32.56 -27.54
C LEU A 211 14.13 -34.09 -27.47
N TRP A 212 13.12 -34.90 -27.74
CA TRP A 212 13.26 -36.36 -27.77
C TRP A 212 14.34 -36.83 -28.73
N ARG A 213 14.45 -36.19 -29.90
CA ARG A 213 15.49 -36.44 -30.90
C ARG A 213 16.86 -35.84 -30.55
N GLY A 214 16.99 -35.10 -29.44
CA GLY A 214 18.23 -34.48 -29.00
C GLY A 214 18.47 -33.06 -29.52
N ASP A 215 17.50 -32.46 -30.23
CA ASP A 215 17.62 -31.08 -30.71
C ASP A 215 17.37 -30.08 -29.55
N ARG A 216 18.42 -29.29 -29.25
CA ARG A 216 18.42 -28.29 -28.15
C ARG A 216 18.18 -26.87 -28.64
N LYS A 217 17.81 -26.69 -29.88
CA LYS A 217 17.64 -25.38 -30.48
C LYS A 217 16.52 -24.58 -29.76
N GLY A 218 16.89 -23.41 -29.21
CA GLY A 218 15.99 -22.55 -28.44
C GLY A 218 16.08 -22.72 -26.93
N TYR A 219 17.10 -23.46 -26.43
CA TYR A 219 17.44 -23.54 -25.00
C TYR A 219 18.87 -23.03 -24.77
N ASP A 220 19.04 -22.17 -23.75
CA ASP A 220 20.32 -21.53 -23.46
C ASP A 220 21.35 -22.50 -22.88
N SER A 221 20.91 -23.61 -22.30
CA SER A 221 21.78 -24.65 -21.76
C SER A 221 21.23 -26.06 -21.94
N GLY A 222 22.15 -27.07 -21.99
CA GLY A 222 21.71 -28.47 -22.00
C GLY A 222 20.98 -28.90 -20.73
N SER A 223 21.11 -28.20 -19.62
CA SER A 223 20.39 -28.49 -18.38
C SER A 223 18.96 -27.97 -18.42
N GLU A 224 18.71 -26.89 -19.15
CA GLU A 224 17.38 -26.36 -19.41
C GLU A 224 16.59 -27.26 -20.38
N ALA A 225 17.23 -27.76 -21.42
CA ALA A 225 16.65 -28.75 -22.34
C ALA A 225 16.27 -30.05 -21.61
N ASP A 226 17.14 -30.53 -20.69
CA ASP A 226 16.89 -31.72 -19.87
C ASP A 226 15.65 -31.51 -18.98
N LEU A 227 15.52 -30.34 -18.32
CA LEU A 227 14.37 -30.02 -17.48
C LEU A 227 13.09 -29.90 -18.30
N ALA A 228 13.14 -29.28 -19.49
CA ALA A 228 11.99 -29.14 -20.37
C ALA A 228 11.45 -30.50 -20.84
N LEU A 229 12.33 -31.44 -21.25
CA LEU A 229 11.90 -32.80 -21.59
C LEU A 229 11.32 -33.54 -20.39
N CYS A 230 11.95 -33.44 -19.21
CA CYS A 230 11.42 -34.03 -17.96
C CYS A 230 10.05 -33.47 -17.59
N SER A 231 9.77 -32.18 -17.81
CA SER A 231 8.46 -31.56 -17.55
C SER A 231 7.38 -32.11 -18.49
N HIS A 232 7.68 -32.28 -19.77
CA HIS A 232 6.77 -32.93 -20.69
C HIS A 232 6.51 -34.39 -20.30
N LEU A 233 7.54 -35.14 -19.94
CA LEU A 233 7.40 -36.53 -19.46
C LEU A 233 6.61 -36.62 -18.16
N ALA A 234 6.77 -35.70 -17.23
CA ALA A 234 6.01 -35.64 -15.96
C ALA A 234 4.51 -35.52 -16.22
N TRP A 235 4.10 -34.66 -17.14
CA TRP A 235 2.68 -34.55 -17.53
C TRP A 235 2.13 -35.83 -18.14
N TRP A 236 2.85 -36.43 -19.10
CA TRP A 236 2.40 -37.63 -19.83
C TRP A 236 2.40 -38.90 -18.97
N THR A 237 3.34 -39.03 -18.02
CA THR A 237 3.49 -40.22 -17.16
C THR A 237 2.67 -40.15 -15.87
N GLY A 238 1.94 -39.06 -15.63
CA GLY A 238 1.18 -38.86 -14.39
C GLY A 238 2.08 -38.63 -13.18
N ASN A 239 3.21 -37.93 -13.34
CA ASN A 239 4.21 -37.65 -12.30
C ASN A 239 4.95 -38.89 -11.76
N ASP A 240 5.03 -39.97 -12.51
CA ASP A 240 5.79 -41.17 -12.14
C ASP A 240 7.29 -40.96 -12.39
N ALA A 241 8.04 -40.70 -11.31
CA ALA A 241 9.48 -40.39 -11.38
C ALA A 241 10.32 -41.51 -12.03
N GLY A 242 10.02 -42.76 -11.70
CA GLY A 242 10.71 -43.91 -12.29
C GLY A 242 10.44 -44.09 -13.80
N ARG A 243 9.21 -43.77 -14.22
CA ARG A 243 8.81 -43.77 -15.63
C ARG A 243 9.45 -42.62 -16.39
N ILE A 244 9.54 -41.44 -15.79
CA ILE A 244 10.23 -40.27 -16.37
C ILE A 244 11.72 -40.60 -16.62
N GLU A 245 12.40 -41.19 -15.64
CA GLU A 245 13.83 -41.52 -15.74
C GLU A 245 14.04 -42.52 -16.89
N ARG A 246 13.27 -43.64 -16.93
CA ARG A 246 13.39 -44.64 -17.98
C ARG A 246 13.10 -44.10 -19.38
N LEU A 247 12.12 -43.25 -19.55
CA LEU A 247 11.80 -42.63 -20.82
C LEU A 247 12.86 -41.58 -21.19
N PHE A 248 13.34 -40.77 -20.27
CA PHE A 248 14.41 -39.81 -20.59
C PHE A 248 15.69 -40.50 -21.09
N GLU A 249 16.04 -41.65 -20.51
CA GLU A 249 17.22 -42.46 -20.92
C GLU A 249 17.15 -42.97 -22.37
N GLN A 250 15.97 -43.01 -22.97
CA GLN A 250 15.76 -43.38 -24.39
C GLN A 250 15.84 -42.19 -25.33
N SER A 251 15.95 -40.97 -24.81
CA SER A 251 15.97 -39.73 -25.60
C SER A 251 17.38 -39.40 -26.14
N GLY A 252 17.44 -38.59 -27.20
CA GLY A 252 18.68 -38.07 -27.76
C GLY A 252 19.37 -37.01 -26.88
N LEU A 253 18.75 -36.59 -25.73
CA LEU A 253 19.34 -35.64 -24.81
C LEU A 253 20.28 -36.30 -23.81
N VAL A 254 20.33 -37.65 -23.73
CA VAL A 254 21.20 -38.34 -22.79
C VAL A 254 22.66 -38.00 -23.00
N ARG A 255 23.34 -37.54 -21.97
CA ARG A 255 24.74 -37.13 -21.98
C ARG A 255 25.47 -37.55 -20.69
N GLU A 256 26.78 -37.42 -20.66
CA GLU A 256 27.63 -37.87 -19.58
C GLU A 256 27.19 -37.36 -18.21
N LYS A 257 26.74 -36.08 -18.12
CA LYS A 257 26.20 -35.48 -16.90
C LYS A 257 24.97 -36.23 -16.37
N TRP A 258 24.08 -36.65 -17.26
CA TRP A 258 22.89 -37.44 -16.89
C TRP A 258 23.29 -38.83 -16.40
N GLN A 259 24.22 -39.48 -17.13
CA GLN A 259 24.65 -40.85 -16.82
C GLN A 259 25.45 -40.97 -15.50
N LYS A 260 26.37 -40.02 -15.24
CA LYS A 260 27.28 -40.09 -14.12
C LYS A 260 26.80 -39.46 -12.80
N ARG A 261 25.83 -38.53 -12.86
CA ARG A 261 25.37 -37.77 -11.70
C ARG A 261 23.92 -38.10 -11.32
N ALA A 262 23.77 -39.06 -10.38
CA ALA A 262 22.47 -39.47 -9.87
C ALA A 262 21.74 -38.31 -9.14
N ASP A 263 22.49 -37.49 -8.40
CA ASP A 263 21.99 -36.29 -7.75
C ASP A 263 21.34 -35.30 -8.73
N TYR A 264 21.98 -35.08 -9.87
CA TYR A 264 21.47 -34.21 -10.94
C TYR A 264 20.17 -34.77 -11.57
N ARG A 265 20.10 -36.09 -11.84
CA ARG A 265 18.88 -36.73 -12.38
C ARG A 265 17.72 -36.56 -11.43
N THR A 266 17.92 -36.97 -10.17
CA THR A 266 16.88 -36.90 -9.12
C THR A 266 16.37 -35.46 -8.93
N ALA A 267 17.27 -34.48 -8.86
CA ALA A 267 16.89 -33.08 -8.71
C ALA A 267 16.13 -32.53 -9.93
N THR A 268 16.52 -32.92 -11.16
CA THR A 268 15.88 -32.48 -12.40
C THR A 268 14.47 -33.07 -12.55
N ILE A 269 14.29 -34.36 -12.24
CA ILE A 269 12.99 -35.03 -12.25
C ILE A 269 12.09 -34.47 -11.16
N ALA A 270 12.59 -34.30 -9.94
CA ALA A 270 11.82 -33.70 -8.84
C ALA A 270 11.35 -32.28 -9.18
N LYS A 271 12.21 -31.46 -9.80
CA LYS A 271 11.85 -30.12 -10.24
C LYS A 271 10.78 -30.15 -11.34
N ALA A 272 10.84 -31.09 -12.27
CA ALA A 272 9.84 -31.26 -13.30
C ALA A 272 8.47 -31.69 -12.74
N ILE A 273 8.46 -32.65 -11.80
CA ILE A 273 7.24 -33.10 -11.11
C ILE A 273 6.60 -31.97 -10.29
N ASN A 274 7.41 -31.22 -9.52
CA ASN A 274 6.93 -30.10 -8.70
C ASN A 274 6.36 -28.94 -9.56
N GLY A 275 6.82 -28.80 -10.80
CA GLY A 275 6.30 -27.83 -11.77
C GLY A 275 5.06 -28.30 -12.56
N THR A 276 4.62 -29.55 -12.37
CA THR A 276 3.50 -30.13 -13.14
C THR A 276 2.23 -30.13 -12.31
N THR A 277 1.30 -29.24 -12.64
CA THR A 277 0.04 -29.01 -11.90
C THR A 277 -1.12 -29.89 -12.38
N SER A 278 -1.04 -30.49 -13.57
CA SER A 278 -2.03 -31.42 -14.12
C SER A 278 -1.31 -32.57 -14.82
N THR A 279 -1.96 -33.71 -14.99
CA THR A 279 -1.40 -34.90 -15.64
C THR A 279 -2.35 -35.47 -16.72
N TYR A 280 -1.78 -36.16 -17.67
CA TYR A 280 -2.54 -36.80 -18.75
C TYR A 280 -3.57 -37.82 -18.19
N GLN A 281 -4.83 -37.71 -18.62
CA GLN A 281 -5.92 -38.64 -18.30
C GLN A 281 -6.36 -39.37 -19.57
N PRO A 282 -6.19 -40.69 -19.67
CA PRO A 282 -6.69 -41.44 -20.79
C PRO A 282 -8.23 -41.46 -20.77
N THR A 283 -8.90 -40.91 -21.78
CA THR A 283 -10.35 -40.99 -21.94
C THR A 283 -10.78 -42.42 -22.23
N LYS A 284 -11.59 -43.01 -21.34
CA LYS A 284 -12.32 -44.26 -21.64
C LYS A 284 -13.54 -43.89 -22.47
N ASN A 285 -13.41 -43.89 -23.81
CA ASN A 285 -14.54 -44.18 -24.70
C ASN A 285 -14.02 -44.32 -26.13
N GLY A 286 -14.04 -45.55 -26.64
CA GLY A 286 -13.98 -45.85 -28.04
C GLY A 286 -15.36 -45.61 -28.68
N GLY A 287 -15.41 -44.63 -29.56
CA GLY A 287 -16.58 -44.38 -30.42
C GLY A 287 -16.08 -43.75 -31.71
N THR A 288 -16.04 -44.56 -32.79
CA THR A 288 -15.81 -44.10 -34.16
C THR A 288 -16.90 -43.12 -34.58
N ALA A 289 -16.53 -41.89 -34.95
CA ALA A 289 -17.40 -40.99 -35.70
C ALA A 289 -16.65 -40.53 -36.96
N GLU A 290 -17.25 -40.82 -38.08
CA GLU A 290 -16.82 -40.49 -39.43
C GLU A 290 -16.75 -38.98 -39.68
N ALA A 291 -15.81 -38.63 -40.53
CA ALA A 291 -15.60 -37.28 -41.01
C ALA A 291 -16.78 -36.78 -41.86
N ASN A 292 -17.33 -35.62 -41.53
CA ASN A 292 -17.93 -34.73 -42.53
C ASN A 292 -18.02 -33.29 -42.02
N GLY A 293 -17.47 -32.38 -42.81
CA GLY A 293 -17.94 -30.97 -42.88
C GLY A 293 -17.23 -29.96 -42.04
N ALA A 294 -16.58 -29.01 -42.69
CA ALA A 294 -15.99 -27.80 -42.20
C ALA A 294 -16.78 -27.14 -41.04
N GLY A 295 -16.19 -27.16 -39.85
CA GLY A 295 -16.71 -26.43 -38.66
C GLY A 295 -15.53 -26.04 -37.82
N ALA A 296 -15.55 -24.81 -37.36
CA ALA A 296 -14.55 -24.15 -36.55
C ALA A 296 -13.98 -25.04 -35.44
N VAL A 297 -12.66 -25.06 -35.31
CA VAL A 297 -11.92 -25.69 -34.22
C VAL A 297 -12.34 -24.97 -32.93
N ALA A 298 -13.16 -25.62 -32.11
CA ALA A 298 -13.41 -25.17 -30.77
C ALA A 298 -12.09 -25.30 -29.98
N HIS A 299 -11.42 -24.18 -29.76
CA HIS A 299 -10.31 -24.09 -28.83
C HIS A 299 -10.88 -24.21 -27.43
N ASP A 300 -10.41 -25.18 -26.64
CA ASP A 300 -10.73 -25.35 -25.25
C ASP A 300 -10.13 -24.14 -24.48
N TRP A 301 -10.99 -23.21 -24.09
CA TRP A 301 -10.64 -22.06 -23.27
C TRP A 301 -10.78 -22.45 -21.80
N GLU A 302 -9.77 -22.17 -21.00
CA GLU A 302 -9.90 -22.19 -19.55
C GLU A 302 -10.70 -20.96 -19.10
N ASP A 303 -11.49 -21.09 -18.03
CA ASP A 303 -12.25 -19.94 -17.51
C ASP A 303 -11.34 -18.77 -17.18
N PRO A 304 -11.65 -17.55 -17.65
CA PRO A 304 -10.79 -16.41 -17.42
C PRO A 304 -10.67 -16.08 -15.94
N ILE A 305 -9.46 -15.76 -15.50
CA ILE A 305 -9.22 -15.23 -14.16
C ILE A 305 -9.80 -13.81 -14.11
N PRO A 306 -10.78 -13.52 -13.22
CA PRO A 306 -11.40 -12.19 -13.17
C PRO A 306 -10.38 -11.06 -12.96
N LEU A 307 -10.44 -10.01 -13.81
CA LEU A 307 -9.71 -8.75 -13.61
C LEU A 307 -10.33 -7.91 -12.48
N ASP A 308 -10.81 -8.52 -11.41
CA ASP A 308 -11.60 -7.98 -10.31
C ASP A 308 -13.07 -7.65 -10.65
N SER A 309 -13.95 -8.49 -10.23
CA SER A 309 -15.32 -8.15 -9.92
C SER A 309 -15.79 -8.98 -8.74
N VAL A 310 -15.35 -8.60 -7.54
CA VAL A 310 -16.09 -9.02 -6.35
C VAL A 310 -17.34 -8.13 -6.31
N PRO A 311 -18.56 -8.68 -6.36
CA PRO A 311 -19.76 -7.87 -6.17
C PRO A 311 -19.67 -7.18 -4.80
N LEU A 312 -19.69 -5.85 -4.80
CA LEU A 312 -19.68 -5.07 -3.58
C LEU A 312 -21.09 -5.08 -2.98
N PRO A 313 -21.24 -5.25 -1.66
CA PRO A 313 -22.53 -5.19 -1.00
C PRO A 313 -23.11 -3.78 -1.07
N GLU A 314 -24.45 -3.69 -1.01
CA GLU A 314 -25.15 -2.42 -0.83
C GLU A 314 -25.03 -1.97 0.63
N PHE A 315 -25.04 -0.64 0.83
CA PHE A 315 -24.98 -0.09 2.18
C PHE A 315 -26.23 -0.45 2.99
N PRO A 316 -26.11 -0.93 4.23
CA PRO A 316 -27.25 -1.31 5.06
C PRO A 316 -27.96 -0.08 5.66
N VAL A 317 -28.70 0.67 4.87
CA VAL A 317 -29.34 1.95 5.28
C VAL A 317 -30.40 1.79 6.37
N ASP A 318 -30.96 0.59 6.52
CA ASP A 318 -31.96 0.23 7.52
C ASP A 318 -31.41 0.26 8.96
N VAL A 319 -30.09 0.34 9.16
CA VAL A 319 -29.47 0.47 10.49
C VAL A 319 -29.61 1.88 11.07
N PHE A 320 -29.87 2.87 10.23
CA PHE A 320 -30.06 4.23 10.69
C PHE A 320 -31.46 4.47 11.28
N PRO A 321 -31.64 5.42 12.22
CA PRO A 321 -32.96 5.85 12.66
C PRO A 321 -33.76 6.46 11.49
N ASP A 322 -35.10 6.37 11.57
CA ASP A 322 -36.01 6.69 10.47
C ASP A 322 -35.72 8.04 9.81
N TYR A 323 -35.60 9.12 10.59
CA TYR A 323 -35.33 10.46 10.05
C TYR A 323 -34.04 10.54 9.21
N LEU A 324 -33.03 9.76 9.62
CA LEU A 324 -31.71 9.75 8.92
C LEU A 324 -31.77 8.83 7.71
N ARG A 325 -32.45 7.67 7.83
CA ARG A 325 -32.69 6.77 6.71
C ARG A 325 -33.49 7.47 5.60
N GLU A 326 -34.60 8.13 5.95
CA GLU A 326 -35.43 8.88 4.99
C GLU A 326 -34.64 9.99 4.30
N MET A 327 -33.77 10.69 5.02
CA MET A 327 -32.89 11.70 4.45
C MET A 327 -31.87 11.10 3.47
N ILE A 328 -31.25 9.95 3.82
CA ILE A 328 -30.28 9.26 2.96
C ILE A 328 -30.97 8.76 1.69
N GLU A 329 -32.09 8.04 1.83
CA GLU A 329 -32.84 7.47 0.71
C GLU A 329 -33.45 8.55 -0.18
N GLY A 330 -34.02 9.59 0.43
CA GLY A 330 -34.58 10.74 -0.28
C GLY A 330 -33.52 11.51 -1.08
N THR A 331 -32.34 11.74 -0.49
CA THR A 331 -31.21 12.36 -1.18
C THR A 331 -30.72 11.49 -2.33
N ALA A 332 -30.56 10.18 -2.12
CA ALA A 332 -30.12 9.24 -3.14
C ALA A 332 -31.13 9.16 -4.29
N CYS A 333 -32.44 9.18 -4.00
CA CYS A 333 -33.50 9.21 -4.99
C CYS A 333 -33.48 10.51 -5.80
N ALA A 334 -33.48 11.66 -5.14
CA ALA A 334 -33.51 12.99 -5.80
C ALA A 334 -32.27 13.22 -6.67
N THR A 335 -31.13 12.77 -6.27
CA THR A 335 -29.87 12.95 -7.00
C THR A 335 -29.54 11.79 -7.93
N GLN A 336 -30.24 10.67 -7.82
CA GLN A 336 -29.95 9.43 -8.55
C GLN A 336 -28.52 8.95 -8.33
N THR A 337 -28.06 9.05 -7.05
CA THR A 337 -26.79 8.53 -6.58
C THR A 337 -26.99 7.25 -5.77
N PRO A 338 -25.94 6.42 -5.56
CA PRO A 338 -26.00 5.35 -4.59
C PRO A 338 -26.28 5.90 -3.18
N PRO A 339 -27.10 5.24 -2.35
CA PRO A 339 -27.37 5.67 -0.96
C PRO A 339 -26.12 5.70 -0.09
N ASP A 340 -25.12 4.88 -0.42
CA ASP A 340 -23.79 4.82 0.22
C ASP A 340 -23.15 6.21 0.37
N LEU A 341 -23.27 7.06 -0.64
CA LEU A 341 -22.68 8.41 -0.62
C LEU A 341 -23.28 9.24 0.52
N ALA A 342 -24.60 9.35 0.58
CA ALA A 342 -25.28 10.09 1.64
C ALA A 342 -25.08 9.44 3.01
N ALA A 343 -25.06 8.11 3.09
CA ALA A 343 -24.82 7.36 4.33
C ALA A 343 -23.42 7.60 4.91
N MET A 344 -22.39 7.54 4.09
CA MET A 344 -21.01 7.78 4.56
C MET A 344 -20.78 9.23 4.96
N VAL A 345 -21.39 10.20 4.26
CA VAL A 345 -21.36 11.61 4.64
C VAL A 345 -22.11 11.82 5.96
N SER A 346 -23.27 11.17 6.17
CA SER A 346 -24.00 11.27 7.43
C SER A 346 -23.19 10.79 8.64
N LEU A 347 -22.43 9.70 8.49
CA LEU A 347 -21.51 9.24 9.54
C LEU A 347 -20.45 10.28 9.88
N SER A 348 -19.91 11.00 8.88
CA SER A 348 -18.97 12.11 9.12
C SER A 348 -19.62 13.29 9.83
N VAL A 349 -20.85 13.62 9.48
CA VAL A 349 -21.64 14.69 10.10
C VAL A 349 -21.90 14.35 11.57
N LEU A 350 -22.32 13.12 11.86
CA LEU A 350 -22.50 12.63 13.24
C LEU A 350 -21.20 12.68 14.02
N ALA A 351 -20.09 12.24 13.43
CA ALA A 351 -18.78 12.30 14.05
C ALA A 351 -18.35 13.75 14.33
N THR A 352 -18.64 14.67 13.41
CA THR A 352 -18.35 16.11 13.58
C THR A 352 -19.13 16.69 14.77
N ALA A 353 -20.39 16.31 14.95
CA ALA A 353 -21.19 16.75 16.08
C ALA A 353 -20.69 16.18 17.41
N ALA A 354 -20.35 14.90 17.43
CA ALA A 354 -20.03 14.17 18.66
C ALA A 354 -18.57 14.28 19.12
N GLN A 355 -17.61 14.55 18.20
CA GLN A 355 -16.17 14.59 18.54
C GLN A 355 -15.87 15.54 19.70
N LYS A 356 -15.11 15.07 20.69
CA LYS A 356 -14.81 15.76 21.96
C LYS A 356 -16.04 16.14 22.81
N ARG A 357 -17.25 15.77 22.43
CA ARG A 357 -18.47 15.92 23.25
C ARG A 357 -18.84 14.59 23.90
N ALA A 358 -18.56 13.48 23.22
CA ALA A 358 -18.77 12.15 23.75
C ALA A 358 -17.63 11.22 23.37
N GLU A 359 -17.45 10.16 24.16
CA GLU A 359 -16.54 9.03 23.91
C GLU A 359 -17.26 7.72 24.23
N ALA A 360 -16.96 6.68 23.46
CA ALA A 360 -17.43 5.34 23.77
C ALA A 360 -16.60 4.76 24.92
N LEU A 361 -17.26 4.20 25.93
CA LEU A 361 -16.64 3.39 26.97
C LEU A 361 -17.12 1.93 26.77
N ILE A 362 -16.30 1.13 26.08
CA ILE A 362 -16.66 -0.24 25.72
C ILE A 362 -16.59 -1.12 26.96
N ARG A 363 -15.43 -1.09 27.62
CA ARG A 363 -15.15 -1.79 28.89
C ARG A 363 -14.01 -1.07 29.63
N ASP A 364 -13.73 -1.48 30.85
CA ASP A 364 -12.62 -0.93 31.62
C ASP A 364 -11.31 -1.06 30.85
N GLY A 365 -10.62 0.09 30.67
CA GLY A 365 -9.37 0.16 29.92
C GLY A 365 -9.53 0.35 28.41
N TRP A 366 -10.75 0.30 27.86
CA TRP A 366 -10.97 0.54 26.44
C TRP A 366 -12.00 1.65 26.18
N ARG A 367 -11.51 2.75 25.65
CA ARG A 367 -12.30 3.92 25.22
C ARG A 367 -12.01 4.26 23.78
N GLU A 368 -13.02 4.71 23.03
CA GLU A 368 -12.89 5.17 21.67
C GLU A 368 -13.37 6.61 21.51
N VAL A 369 -12.55 7.45 20.91
CA VAL A 369 -12.92 8.81 20.50
C VAL A 369 -13.84 8.76 19.29
N LEU A 370 -14.83 9.65 19.20
CA LEU A 370 -15.83 9.62 18.13
C LEU A 370 -15.36 10.37 16.86
N SER A 371 -14.10 10.23 16.49
CA SER A 371 -13.58 10.70 15.21
C SER A 371 -13.69 9.60 14.17
N LEU A 372 -14.36 9.86 13.05
CA LEU A 372 -14.38 8.95 11.91
C LEU A 372 -13.77 9.60 10.66
N TRP A 373 -13.12 8.78 9.86
CA TRP A 373 -12.53 9.18 8.60
C TRP A 373 -13.18 8.37 7.47
N THR A 374 -14.15 8.98 6.77
CA THR A 374 -14.89 8.32 5.70
C THR A 374 -14.45 8.82 4.32
N VAL A 375 -14.37 7.92 3.37
CA VAL A 375 -14.08 8.21 1.97
C VAL A 375 -15.07 7.48 1.08
N THR A 376 -15.84 8.21 0.30
CA THR A 376 -16.66 7.62 -0.77
C THR A 376 -16.03 7.96 -2.11
N SER A 377 -15.76 6.94 -2.92
CA SER A 377 -15.14 7.13 -4.24
C SER A 377 -16.15 6.85 -5.36
N LEU A 378 -16.39 7.86 -6.19
CA LEU A 378 -17.28 7.78 -7.37
C LEU A 378 -16.65 8.52 -8.55
N PRO A 379 -16.77 7.99 -9.78
CA PRO A 379 -16.28 8.64 -11.00
C PRO A 379 -16.87 10.04 -11.21
N PRO A 380 -16.26 10.87 -12.06
CA PRO A 380 -16.83 12.15 -12.48
C PRO A 380 -18.25 11.98 -13.04
N GLY A 381 -19.08 13.03 -12.93
CA GLY A 381 -20.45 13.02 -13.44
C GLY A 381 -21.47 12.28 -12.57
N ASN A 382 -21.09 11.76 -11.40
CA ASN A 382 -21.97 11.04 -10.47
C ASN A 382 -22.72 11.95 -9.48
N ARG A 383 -22.88 13.23 -9.77
CA ARG A 383 -23.67 14.17 -8.95
C ARG A 383 -23.26 14.15 -7.46
N LYS A 384 -21.95 14.05 -7.17
CA LYS A 384 -21.45 13.99 -5.79
C LYS A 384 -21.88 15.22 -5.00
N THR A 385 -21.59 16.42 -5.47
CA THR A 385 -21.94 17.70 -4.81
C THR A 385 -23.43 17.83 -4.50
N PRO A 386 -24.38 17.56 -5.44
CA PRO A 386 -25.80 17.59 -5.11
C PRO A 386 -26.26 16.63 -4.02
N ALA A 387 -25.59 15.49 -3.86
CA ALA A 387 -25.89 14.54 -2.77
C ALA A 387 -25.18 14.88 -1.46
N PHE A 388 -24.02 15.49 -1.53
CA PHE A 388 -23.19 15.89 -0.41
C PHE A 388 -23.76 17.12 0.32
N GLU A 389 -24.13 18.17 -0.42
CA GLU A 389 -24.55 19.46 0.14
C GLU A 389 -25.73 19.36 1.13
N PRO A 390 -26.84 18.65 0.82
CA PRO A 390 -27.96 18.53 1.76
C PRO A 390 -27.56 17.85 3.09
N MET A 391 -26.59 16.92 3.04
CA MET A 391 -26.13 16.20 4.24
C MET A 391 -25.28 17.07 5.15
N VAL A 392 -24.46 17.98 4.58
CA VAL A 392 -23.54 18.85 5.34
C VAL A 392 -24.18 20.17 5.77
N LYS A 393 -25.27 20.56 5.09
CA LYS A 393 -25.98 21.82 5.31
C LYS A 393 -26.26 22.14 6.79
N PRO A 394 -26.75 21.23 7.66
CA PRO A 394 -27.02 21.56 9.05
C PRO A 394 -25.76 22.00 9.83
N VAL A 395 -24.60 21.45 9.52
CA VAL A 395 -23.34 21.81 10.19
C VAL A 395 -22.95 23.25 9.82
N ARG A 396 -23.05 23.60 8.54
CA ARG A 396 -22.74 24.95 8.04
C ARG A 396 -23.72 26.00 8.59
N GLU A 397 -25.01 25.68 8.60
CA GLU A 397 -26.04 26.57 9.17
C GLU A 397 -25.85 26.80 10.66
N TYR A 398 -25.53 25.72 11.42
CA TYR A 398 -25.21 25.85 12.85
C TYR A 398 -23.97 26.70 13.08
N GLU A 399 -22.90 26.50 12.32
CA GLU A 399 -21.68 27.31 12.38
C GLU A 399 -22.01 28.80 12.18
N GLN A 400 -22.76 29.13 11.13
CA GLN A 400 -23.18 30.50 10.84
C GLN A 400 -24.05 31.10 11.95
N LEU A 401 -24.99 30.32 12.48
CA LEU A 401 -25.85 30.77 13.58
C LEU A 401 -25.05 31.13 14.82
N VAL A 402 -24.07 30.30 15.19
CA VAL A 402 -23.20 30.54 16.33
C VAL A 402 -22.27 31.73 16.10
N ILE A 403 -21.71 31.87 14.91
CA ILE A 403 -20.88 33.04 14.53
C ILE A 403 -21.68 34.33 14.71
N GLU A 404 -22.93 34.38 14.21
CA GLU A 404 -23.74 35.60 14.34
C GLU A 404 -24.11 35.92 15.77
N ARG A 405 -24.40 34.90 16.62
CA ARG A 405 -24.65 35.08 18.05
C ARG A 405 -23.43 35.64 18.80
N MET A 406 -22.25 35.17 18.47
CA MET A 406 -20.99 35.59 19.13
C MET A 406 -20.40 36.88 18.58
N ARG A 407 -20.92 37.39 17.47
CA ARG A 407 -20.35 38.52 16.72
C ARG A 407 -20.12 39.77 17.59
N THR A 408 -21.12 40.16 18.41
CA THR A 408 -21.02 41.33 19.29
C THR A 408 -19.98 41.10 20.38
N GLU A 409 -20.02 39.95 21.04
CA GLU A 409 -19.07 39.59 22.11
C GLU A 409 -17.62 39.54 21.59
N ILE A 410 -17.41 38.96 20.41
CA ILE A 410 -16.08 38.91 19.79
C ILE A 410 -15.61 40.33 19.44
N ALA A 411 -16.48 41.19 18.91
CA ALA A 411 -16.12 42.57 18.58
C ALA A 411 -15.75 43.38 19.80
N GLU A 412 -16.52 43.24 20.87
CA GLU A 412 -16.25 43.95 22.17
C GLU A 412 -14.93 43.46 22.78
N ALA A 413 -14.73 42.13 22.89
CA ALA A 413 -13.51 41.54 23.46
C ALA A 413 -12.26 41.88 22.60
N THR A 414 -12.38 41.89 21.28
CA THR A 414 -11.30 42.27 20.37
C THR A 414 -10.90 43.73 20.57
N THR A 415 -11.92 44.63 20.65
CA THR A 415 -11.69 46.06 20.85
C THR A 415 -11.01 46.32 22.18
N GLU A 416 -11.46 45.70 23.28
CA GLU A 416 -10.85 45.82 24.58
C GLU A 416 -9.42 45.30 24.62
N TYR A 417 -9.16 44.17 23.95
CA TYR A 417 -7.83 43.60 23.78
C TYR A 417 -6.89 44.56 23.07
N GLU A 418 -7.30 45.08 21.90
CA GLU A 418 -6.51 46.04 21.10
C GLU A 418 -6.19 47.33 21.86
N ILE A 419 -7.16 47.86 22.62
CA ILE A 419 -6.96 49.02 23.48
C ILE A 419 -5.90 48.72 24.55
N THR A 420 -6.01 47.57 25.21
CA THR A 420 -5.10 47.14 26.28
C THR A 420 -3.69 46.86 25.72
N GLU A 421 -3.58 46.23 24.57
CA GLU A 421 -2.30 46.00 23.85
C GLU A 421 -1.65 47.33 23.46
N GLY A 422 -2.44 48.28 22.95
CA GLY A 422 -1.97 49.62 22.62
C GLY A 422 -1.48 50.39 23.85
N ALA A 423 -2.12 50.24 25.00
CA ALA A 423 -1.69 50.82 26.28
C ALA A 423 -0.39 50.20 26.76
N LEU A 424 -0.26 48.87 26.72
CA LEU A 424 0.97 48.14 27.04
C LEU A 424 2.16 48.58 26.19
N LYS A 425 1.95 48.74 24.90
CA LYS A 425 2.99 49.23 23.99
C LYS A 425 3.46 50.62 24.35
N ARG A 426 2.52 51.54 24.66
CA ARG A 426 2.87 52.91 25.10
C ARG A 426 3.65 52.92 26.42
N LEU A 427 3.26 52.12 27.43
CA LEU A 427 3.99 51.97 28.66
C LEU A 427 5.42 51.46 28.47
N LYS A 428 5.61 50.46 27.62
CA LYS A 428 6.95 49.96 27.25
C LYS A 428 7.80 51.02 26.57
N ASP A 429 7.25 51.79 25.64
CA ASP A 429 7.94 52.88 24.96
C ASP A 429 8.31 54.02 25.92
N GLN A 430 7.44 54.34 26.88
CA GLN A 430 7.71 55.34 27.93
C GLN A 430 8.80 54.87 28.89
N ALA A 431 8.77 53.60 29.33
CA ALA A 431 9.78 53.01 30.19
C ALA A 431 11.18 53.03 29.52
N MET A 432 11.24 52.73 28.20
CA MET A 432 12.49 52.79 27.44
C MET A 432 13.05 54.21 27.32
N LYS A 433 12.19 55.25 27.32
CA LYS A 433 12.57 56.64 27.17
C LYS A 433 12.77 57.37 28.52
N ALA A 434 12.46 56.71 29.65
CA ALA A 434 12.59 57.32 31.00
C ALA A 434 14.05 57.65 31.31
N LYS A 435 14.25 58.89 31.79
CA LYS A 435 15.59 59.44 32.03
C LYS A 435 16.18 59.06 33.38
N ASN A 436 15.34 58.72 34.36
CA ASN A 436 15.77 58.29 35.69
C ASN A 436 15.26 56.86 36.01
N GLN A 437 15.91 56.25 37.00
CA GLN A 437 15.64 54.86 37.35
C GLN A 437 14.25 54.69 38.03
N PHE A 438 13.84 55.65 38.85
CA PHE A 438 12.58 55.58 39.55
C PHE A 438 11.38 55.57 38.61
N ASP A 439 11.31 56.49 37.65
CA ASP A 439 10.25 56.54 36.63
C ASP A 439 10.29 55.28 35.76
N ARG A 440 11.48 54.78 35.42
CA ARG A 440 11.62 53.53 34.63
C ARG A 440 11.05 52.34 35.38
N ASP A 441 11.35 52.19 36.67
CA ASP A 441 10.89 51.07 37.49
C ASP A 441 9.37 51.10 37.68
N ASP A 442 8.80 52.28 37.86
CA ASP A 442 7.36 52.46 38.00
C ASP A 442 6.61 52.14 36.69
N LEU A 443 7.07 52.66 35.56
CA LEU A 443 6.50 52.37 34.26
C LEU A 443 6.66 50.88 33.87
N THR A 444 7.77 50.25 34.25
CA THR A 444 7.98 48.81 34.03
C THR A 444 6.99 47.98 34.83
N ARG A 445 6.74 48.35 36.12
CA ARG A 445 5.76 47.70 36.96
C ARG A 445 4.34 47.77 36.32
N GLN A 446 3.94 48.98 35.89
CA GLN A 446 2.66 49.20 35.19
C GLN A 446 2.57 48.38 33.88
N ALA A 447 3.66 48.30 33.11
CA ALA A 447 3.70 47.52 31.92
C ALA A 447 3.59 46.00 32.20
N VAL A 448 4.20 45.51 33.30
CA VAL A 448 4.07 44.10 33.72
C VAL A 448 2.63 43.81 34.17
N GLU A 449 2.02 44.70 34.95
CA GLU A 449 0.62 44.54 35.35
C GLU A 449 -0.34 44.53 34.16
N MET A 450 -0.12 45.43 33.20
CA MET A 450 -0.89 45.46 31.95
C MET A 450 -0.66 44.22 31.10
N ALA A 451 0.55 43.67 31.05
CA ALA A 451 0.84 42.42 30.36
C ALA A 451 0.11 41.24 31.00
N HIS A 452 0.10 41.15 32.33
CA HIS A 452 -0.69 40.15 33.05
C HIS A 452 -2.20 40.28 32.82
N ARG A 453 -2.69 41.53 32.70
CA ARG A 453 -4.09 41.78 32.35
C ARG A 453 -4.39 41.26 30.92
N LEU A 454 -3.56 41.60 29.96
CA LEU A 454 -3.70 41.17 28.56
C LEU A 454 -3.68 39.64 28.42
N GLU A 455 -2.80 38.96 29.17
CA GLU A 455 -2.71 37.49 29.19
C GLU A 455 -4.00 36.83 29.69
N ARG A 456 -4.71 37.49 30.61
CA ARG A 456 -5.98 37.02 31.22
C ARG A 456 -7.22 37.44 30.42
N MET A 457 -7.07 38.17 29.31
CA MET A 457 -8.17 38.62 28.46
C MET A 457 -8.38 37.63 27.30
N PRO A 458 -9.31 36.68 27.44
CA PRO A 458 -9.61 35.76 26.33
C PRO A 458 -10.37 36.54 25.25
N VAL A 459 -9.87 36.54 24.03
CA VAL A 459 -10.65 36.97 22.88
C VAL A 459 -11.31 35.71 22.30
N PRO A 460 -12.66 35.57 22.39
CA PRO A 460 -13.34 34.42 21.81
C PRO A 460 -13.07 34.35 20.30
N LYS A 461 -12.77 33.15 19.80
CA LYS A 461 -12.61 32.93 18.36
C LYS A 461 -13.94 32.54 17.74
N SER A 462 -14.19 33.05 16.56
CA SER A 462 -15.33 32.63 15.74
C SER A 462 -15.36 31.10 15.59
N LEU A 463 -16.52 30.49 15.78
CA LEU A 463 -16.66 29.03 15.64
C LEU A 463 -16.30 28.60 14.21
N ARG A 464 -15.51 27.56 14.09
CA ARG A 464 -15.23 26.89 12.84
C ARG A 464 -15.26 25.38 13.03
N MET A 465 -16.24 24.72 12.45
CA MET A 465 -16.43 23.29 12.59
C MET A 465 -15.86 22.52 11.39
N ILE A 466 -15.87 23.13 10.21
CA ILE A 466 -15.38 22.54 8.97
C ILE A 466 -14.18 23.32 8.47
N ALA A 467 -13.09 22.63 8.15
CA ALA A 467 -11.98 23.12 7.33
C ALA A 467 -12.00 22.37 6.01
N ASP A 468 -11.72 23.07 4.92
CA ASP A 468 -11.64 22.50 3.58
C ASP A 468 -10.18 22.41 3.13
N ASP A 469 -9.56 23.52 2.81
CA ASP A 469 -8.15 23.64 2.44
C ASP A 469 -7.34 24.25 3.58
N ALA A 470 -6.65 23.43 4.36
CA ALA A 470 -5.80 23.87 5.45
C ALA A 470 -4.49 23.11 5.50
N THR A 471 -3.37 23.83 5.47
CA THR A 471 -2.06 23.21 5.69
C THR A 471 -1.99 22.61 7.10
N PRO A 472 -1.13 21.60 7.35
CA PRO A 472 -0.98 20.99 8.68
C PRO A 472 -0.68 22.01 9.79
N GLU A 473 0.04 23.09 9.47
CA GLU A 473 0.36 24.17 10.41
C GLU A 473 -0.88 24.98 10.75
N GLU A 474 -1.67 25.37 9.75
CA GLU A 474 -2.90 26.11 9.97
C GLU A 474 -3.97 25.24 10.66
N LEU A 475 -4.01 23.95 10.31
CA LEU A 475 -4.88 23.00 11.00
C LEU A 475 -4.59 22.90 12.50
N GLY A 476 -3.31 22.94 12.90
CA GLY A 476 -2.91 23.00 14.31
C GLY A 476 -3.42 24.26 15.01
N ARG A 477 -3.36 25.41 14.35
CA ARG A 477 -3.89 26.69 14.87
C ARG A 477 -5.41 26.71 14.95
N LEU A 478 -6.08 26.16 13.95
CA LEU A 478 -7.52 25.98 13.95
C LEU A 478 -7.95 25.09 15.11
N LEU A 479 -7.34 23.92 15.28
CA LEU A 479 -7.62 23.01 16.39
C LEU A 479 -7.46 23.72 17.75
N MET A 480 -6.37 24.45 17.94
CA MET A 480 -6.15 25.21 19.19
C MET A 480 -7.25 26.24 19.42
N GLY A 481 -7.70 26.93 18.36
CA GLY A 481 -8.76 27.92 18.44
C GLY A 481 -10.17 27.37 18.63
N GLN A 482 -10.39 26.09 18.29
CA GLN A 482 -11.72 25.43 18.29
C GLN A 482 -11.84 24.34 19.36
N GLY A 483 -11.11 24.51 20.50
CA GLY A 483 -11.15 23.54 21.60
C GLY A 483 -10.64 22.16 21.25
N GLY A 484 -9.79 22.03 20.23
CA GLY A 484 -9.15 20.79 19.81
C GLY A 484 -9.99 19.90 18.91
N ARG A 485 -11.04 20.41 18.26
CA ARG A 485 -11.90 19.65 17.33
C ARG A 485 -12.13 20.40 16.04
N ILE A 486 -12.11 19.69 14.93
CA ILE A 486 -12.45 20.21 13.59
C ILE A 486 -12.80 19.02 12.67
N ALA A 487 -13.57 19.27 11.63
CA ALA A 487 -13.82 18.29 10.58
C ALA A 487 -13.24 18.76 9.24
N ILE A 488 -12.80 17.84 8.42
CA ILE A 488 -12.45 18.07 7.02
C ILE A 488 -13.49 17.35 6.19
N ILE A 489 -14.45 18.11 5.65
CA ILE A 489 -15.59 17.57 4.91
C ILE A 489 -15.60 18.24 3.53
N SER A 490 -15.24 17.44 2.50
CA SER A 490 -15.06 17.95 1.13
C SER A 490 -15.54 16.94 0.09
N ASP A 491 -16.09 17.42 -1.00
CA ASP A 491 -16.45 16.62 -2.19
C ASP A 491 -15.33 16.59 -3.26
N GLU A 492 -14.15 17.08 -2.90
CA GLU A 492 -12.92 17.06 -3.68
C GLU A 492 -11.80 16.26 -3.01
N GLY A 493 -10.86 15.73 -3.81
CA GLY A 493 -9.81 14.82 -3.34
C GLY A 493 -8.50 15.47 -2.91
N ASP A 494 -8.39 16.79 -2.91
CA ASP A 494 -7.14 17.55 -2.72
C ASP A 494 -6.48 17.35 -1.35
N VAL A 495 -7.22 16.89 -0.37
CA VAL A 495 -6.71 16.64 0.99
C VAL A 495 -5.59 15.61 1.02
N PHE A 496 -5.62 14.59 0.15
CA PHE A 496 -4.54 13.60 0.07
C PHE A 496 -3.25 14.20 -0.48
N ASP A 497 -3.35 15.12 -1.43
CA ASP A 497 -2.22 15.88 -1.97
C ASP A 497 -1.59 16.79 -0.90
N MET A 498 -2.42 17.42 -0.06
CA MET A 498 -1.94 18.22 1.07
C MET A 498 -1.21 17.38 2.10
N MET A 499 -1.74 16.20 2.46
CA MET A 499 -1.08 15.25 3.35
C MET A 499 0.23 14.74 2.76
N ALA A 500 0.29 14.56 1.44
CA ALA A 500 1.50 14.17 0.71
C ALA A 500 2.57 15.27 0.64
N GLY A 501 2.24 16.50 1.04
CA GLY A 501 3.20 17.60 1.14
C GLY A 501 3.19 18.56 -0.06
N LYS A 502 2.09 18.69 -0.79
CA LYS A 502 1.92 19.62 -1.93
C LYS A 502 2.42 21.04 -1.63
N TYR A 503 2.20 21.53 -0.40
CA TYR A 503 2.66 22.85 0.07
C TYR A 503 3.90 22.80 0.98
N SER A 504 4.51 21.61 1.16
CA SER A 504 5.65 21.40 2.08
C SER A 504 6.88 20.83 1.34
N SER A 505 7.10 21.24 0.10
CA SER A 505 8.22 20.79 -0.76
C SER A 505 8.29 19.26 -0.87
N GLY A 506 7.13 18.60 -0.96
CA GLY A 506 7.01 17.14 -1.09
C GLY A 506 7.25 16.34 0.19
N LYS A 507 7.41 16.99 1.36
CA LYS A 507 7.59 16.29 2.64
C LYS A 507 6.25 16.03 3.32
N PRO A 508 5.78 14.77 3.39
CA PRO A 508 4.53 14.45 4.05
C PRO A 508 4.55 14.81 5.54
N ASN A 509 3.51 15.54 6.00
CA ASN A 509 3.34 15.88 7.41
C ASN A 509 2.01 15.33 7.94
N ILE A 510 1.99 14.02 8.22
CA ILE A 510 0.77 13.32 8.65
C ILE A 510 0.62 13.20 10.18
N GLY A 511 1.62 13.64 10.95
CA GLY A 511 1.65 13.43 12.40
C GLY A 511 0.46 14.04 13.15
N ILE A 512 -0.01 15.22 12.72
CA ILE A 512 -1.16 15.90 13.30
C ILE A 512 -2.45 15.09 13.13
N TYR A 513 -2.66 14.54 11.92
CA TYR A 513 -3.83 13.73 11.59
C TYR A 513 -3.86 12.43 12.41
N LEU A 514 -2.73 11.69 12.45
CA LEU A 514 -2.65 10.42 13.17
C LEU A 514 -2.95 10.57 14.66
N ARG A 515 -2.42 11.65 15.30
CA ARG A 515 -2.70 11.95 16.71
C ARG A 515 -4.15 12.32 16.93
N ALA A 516 -4.72 13.18 16.08
CA ALA A 516 -6.09 13.61 16.18
C ALA A 516 -7.12 12.49 15.92
N HIS A 517 -6.79 11.47 15.12
CA HIS A 517 -7.64 10.28 14.96
C HIS A 517 -7.74 9.47 16.26
N ALA A 518 -6.65 9.41 17.02
CA ALA A 518 -6.54 8.63 18.25
C ALA A 518 -6.87 9.45 19.53
N GLY A 519 -7.27 10.71 19.39
CA GLY A 519 -7.51 11.59 20.55
C GLY A 519 -6.23 11.96 21.30
N GLY A 520 -5.08 11.96 20.61
CA GLY A 520 -3.79 12.27 21.22
C GLY A 520 -3.51 13.77 21.32
N ASP A 521 -2.54 14.13 22.14
CA ASP A 521 -2.08 15.51 22.29
C ASP A 521 -1.22 15.92 21.09
N ILE A 522 -1.43 17.14 20.62
CA ILE A 522 -0.61 17.78 19.59
C ILE A 522 0.21 18.88 20.25
N ILE A 523 1.52 18.73 20.25
CA ILE A 523 2.48 19.74 20.72
C ILE A 523 3.41 20.01 19.56
N VAL A 524 3.48 21.27 19.12
CA VAL A 524 4.33 21.72 18.03
C VAL A 524 5.09 22.97 18.45
N ASP A 525 6.37 22.80 18.71
CA ASP A 525 7.31 23.88 19.06
C ASP A 525 8.12 24.21 17.81
N ARG A 526 8.07 25.44 17.34
CA ARG A 526 8.84 25.90 16.18
C ARG A 526 9.46 27.26 16.44
N VAL A 527 10.72 27.43 16.07
CA VAL A 527 11.44 28.70 16.18
C VAL A 527 10.70 29.79 15.38
N GLY A 528 10.39 30.90 16.04
CA GLY A 528 9.78 32.10 15.43
C GLY A 528 8.27 32.02 15.19
N ARG A 529 7.58 30.99 15.72
CA ARG A 529 6.10 30.87 15.71
C ARG A 529 5.59 30.58 17.13
N PRO A 530 4.35 31.00 17.48
CA PRO A 530 3.74 30.58 18.73
C PRO A 530 3.60 29.06 18.82
N ASP A 531 3.84 28.52 20.00
CA ASP A 531 3.65 27.11 20.29
C ASP A 531 2.18 26.71 20.10
N VAL A 532 1.97 25.53 19.52
CA VAL A 532 0.63 24.95 19.34
C VAL A 532 0.50 23.78 20.29
N ILE A 533 -0.33 23.95 21.32
CA ILE A 533 -0.62 22.90 22.31
C ILE A 533 -2.12 22.61 22.22
N VAL A 534 -2.47 21.44 21.79
CA VAL A 534 -3.86 20.95 21.70
C VAL A 534 -3.97 19.64 22.47
N ARG A 535 -4.75 19.62 23.52
CA ARG A 535 -5.01 18.43 24.31
C ARG A 535 -6.14 17.62 23.69
N ARG A 536 -5.94 16.29 23.59
CA ARG A 536 -6.94 15.35 23.10
C ARG A 536 -7.57 15.80 21.78
N ALA A 537 -6.74 16.10 20.78
CA ALA A 537 -7.19 16.60 19.48
C ALA A 537 -8.11 15.58 18.77
N ALA A 538 -9.12 16.09 18.05
CA ALA A 538 -10.04 15.27 17.27
C ALA A 538 -10.22 15.87 15.86
N ILE A 539 -9.99 15.07 14.84
CA ILE A 539 -10.29 15.41 13.44
C ILE A 539 -11.15 14.31 12.84
N SER A 540 -12.29 14.68 12.28
CA SER A 540 -13.14 13.78 11.47
C SER A 540 -12.98 14.13 10.00
N PHE A 541 -13.09 13.12 9.13
CA PHE A 541 -13.07 13.29 7.66
C PHE A 541 -14.36 12.79 7.04
N GLY A 542 -14.87 13.55 6.05
CA GLY A 542 -15.98 13.15 5.19
C GLY A 542 -15.63 13.50 3.74
N LEU A 543 -15.03 12.58 3.00
CA LEU A 543 -14.50 12.86 1.67
C LEU A 543 -15.30 12.14 0.58
N CYS A 544 -15.62 12.86 -0.50
CA CYS A 544 -16.27 12.32 -1.70
C CYS A 544 -15.35 12.54 -2.91
N VAL A 545 -14.43 11.58 -3.11
CA VAL A 545 -13.33 11.71 -4.07
C VAL A 545 -13.63 11.03 -5.41
N GLN A 546 -12.76 11.28 -6.39
CA GLN A 546 -12.73 10.51 -7.62
C GLN A 546 -11.80 9.30 -7.46
N PRO A 547 -11.99 8.19 -8.21
CA PRO A 547 -11.11 7.03 -8.16
C PRO A 547 -9.64 7.37 -8.41
N GLU A 548 -9.38 8.35 -9.25
CA GLU A 548 -8.05 8.85 -9.59
C GLU A 548 -7.32 9.42 -8.37
N SER A 549 -8.05 10.06 -7.44
CA SER A 549 -7.47 10.59 -6.18
C SER A 549 -6.98 9.50 -5.22
N LEU A 550 -7.46 8.26 -5.38
CA LEU A 550 -6.99 7.11 -4.62
C LEU A 550 -5.78 6.42 -5.26
N GLN A 551 -5.57 6.60 -6.57
CA GLN A 551 -4.49 5.95 -7.29
C GLN A 551 -3.13 6.42 -6.78
N GLY A 552 -2.22 5.47 -6.57
CA GLY A 552 -0.85 5.77 -6.13
C GLY A 552 -0.68 6.10 -4.65
N LEU A 553 -1.75 6.18 -3.85
CA LEU A 553 -1.62 6.48 -2.41
C LEU A 553 -0.77 5.45 -1.66
N THR A 554 -0.84 4.17 -2.05
CA THR A 554 -0.01 3.11 -1.45
C THR A 554 1.46 3.16 -1.88
N ALA A 555 1.77 3.87 -2.98
CA ALA A 555 3.15 4.13 -3.39
C ALA A 555 3.84 5.13 -2.44
N ASN A 556 3.06 5.97 -1.75
CA ASN A 556 3.61 6.84 -0.71
C ASN A 556 3.89 6.02 0.55
N ARG A 557 5.18 5.72 0.80
CA ARG A 557 5.63 4.90 1.93
C ARG A 557 5.21 5.46 3.29
N VAL A 558 5.13 6.78 3.42
CA VAL A 558 4.73 7.43 4.66
C VAL A 558 3.27 7.13 4.98
N PHE A 559 2.40 7.07 3.96
CA PHE A 559 0.98 6.76 4.14
C PHE A 559 0.78 5.30 4.57
N LYS A 560 1.49 4.37 3.91
CA LYS A 560 1.42 2.94 4.23
C LYS A 560 2.14 2.61 5.55
N GLY A 561 3.39 3.05 5.71
CA GLY A 561 4.24 2.65 6.84
C GLY A 561 3.82 3.24 8.19
N ARG A 562 3.04 4.34 8.20
CA ARG A 562 2.51 4.97 9.43
C ARG A 562 1.03 4.69 9.67
N GLY A 563 0.40 3.81 8.89
CA GLY A 563 -0.98 3.39 9.08
C GLY A 563 -2.00 4.50 8.83
N LEU A 564 -1.71 5.50 7.97
CA LEU A 564 -2.66 6.55 7.62
C LEU A 564 -3.88 5.97 6.92
N LEU A 565 -3.64 5.18 5.86
CA LEU A 565 -4.70 4.59 5.05
C LEU A 565 -5.56 3.60 5.84
N GLY A 566 -4.98 2.92 6.83
CA GLY A 566 -5.70 2.01 7.73
C GLY A 566 -6.70 2.70 8.67
N ARG A 567 -6.82 4.04 8.66
CA ARG A 567 -7.77 4.82 9.45
C ARG A 567 -8.98 5.29 8.67
N PHE A 568 -8.92 5.22 7.34
CA PHE A 568 -10.04 5.60 6.49
C PHE A 568 -11.01 4.45 6.27
N LEU A 569 -12.28 4.74 6.35
CA LEU A 569 -13.40 3.85 6.02
C LEU A 569 -13.80 4.12 4.58
N PHE A 570 -13.58 3.14 3.72
CA PHE A 570 -13.79 3.29 2.28
C PHE A 570 -15.13 2.74 1.84
N SER A 571 -15.81 3.50 0.96
CA SER A 571 -17.00 3.09 0.22
C SER A 571 -16.80 3.36 -1.27
N LEU A 572 -16.93 2.34 -2.09
CA LEU A 572 -16.77 2.39 -3.54
C LEU A 572 -18.06 1.87 -4.22
N PRO A 573 -19.17 2.59 -4.12
CA PRO A 573 -20.44 2.11 -4.63
C PRO A 573 -20.50 2.09 -6.16
N TYR A 574 -21.43 1.30 -6.71
CA TYR A 574 -21.66 1.26 -8.15
C TYR A 574 -22.27 2.57 -8.66
N SER A 575 -21.71 3.07 -9.74
CA SER A 575 -22.24 4.27 -10.41
C SER A 575 -23.57 3.99 -11.09
N ARG A 576 -24.58 4.84 -10.86
CA ARG A 576 -25.86 4.84 -11.58
C ARG A 576 -25.79 5.58 -12.93
N LEU A 577 -24.61 6.00 -13.36
CA LEU A 577 -24.45 6.74 -14.61
C LEU A 577 -24.89 5.88 -15.81
N GLY A 578 -25.84 6.40 -16.60
CA GLY A 578 -26.42 5.69 -17.73
C GLY A 578 -27.74 4.96 -17.43
N ALA A 579 -28.09 4.77 -16.12
CA ALA A 579 -29.33 4.11 -15.67
C ALA A 579 -30.19 5.02 -14.79
N ARG A 580 -29.99 6.34 -14.83
CA ARG A 580 -30.69 7.32 -13.99
C ARG A 580 -32.06 7.67 -14.52
N GLU A 581 -33.00 7.87 -13.62
CA GLU A 581 -34.29 8.48 -13.93
C GLU A 581 -34.11 9.96 -14.34
N ILE A 582 -34.86 10.40 -15.33
CA ILE A 582 -34.76 11.77 -15.85
C ILE A 582 -35.48 12.77 -14.95
N ARG A 583 -36.57 12.37 -14.29
CA ARG A 583 -37.36 13.20 -13.38
C ARG A 583 -37.65 12.45 -12.08
N PRO A 584 -36.64 12.23 -11.25
CA PRO A 584 -36.82 11.57 -9.97
C PRO A 584 -37.64 12.44 -9.01
N ALA A 585 -38.20 11.84 -7.97
CA ALA A 585 -38.86 12.56 -6.90
C ALA A 585 -37.86 13.51 -6.20
N ALA A 586 -38.29 14.70 -5.88
CA ALA A 586 -37.47 15.65 -5.10
C ALA A 586 -37.39 15.19 -3.64
N LEU A 587 -36.31 15.59 -2.97
CA LEU A 587 -36.19 15.43 -1.50
C LEU A 587 -37.31 16.25 -0.83
N SER A 588 -38.05 15.61 0.11
CA SER A 588 -39.07 16.26 0.90
C SER A 588 -38.50 17.33 1.80
N GLU A 589 -39.11 18.52 1.82
CA GLU A 589 -38.71 19.61 2.75
C GLU A 589 -38.88 19.22 4.21
N ASP A 590 -39.92 18.46 4.54
CA ASP A 590 -40.16 17.98 5.92
C ASP A 590 -39.05 16.99 6.39
N VAL A 591 -38.63 16.08 5.53
CA VAL A 591 -37.54 15.15 5.80
C VAL A 591 -36.21 15.91 5.99
N ALA A 592 -35.92 16.88 5.12
CA ALA A 592 -34.72 17.71 5.23
C ALA A 592 -34.75 18.57 6.53
N ALA A 593 -35.92 19.10 6.91
CA ALA A 593 -36.10 19.89 8.12
C ALA A 593 -35.95 19.03 9.39
N ASP A 594 -36.55 17.83 9.46
CA ASP A 594 -36.39 16.94 10.61
C ASP A 594 -34.92 16.49 10.76
N TYR A 595 -34.26 16.13 9.68
CA TYR A 595 -32.81 15.85 9.67
C TYR A 595 -32.02 17.03 10.22
N SER A 596 -32.24 18.25 9.68
CA SER A 596 -31.51 19.45 10.11
C SER A 596 -31.71 19.74 11.61
N ASN A 597 -32.94 19.62 12.10
CA ASN A 597 -33.28 19.83 13.50
C ASN A 597 -32.56 18.82 14.41
N ARG A 598 -32.55 17.51 14.05
CA ARG A 598 -31.91 16.46 14.84
C ARG A 598 -30.39 16.61 14.87
N ILE A 599 -29.77 16.93 13.74
CA ILE A 599 -28.34 17.20 13.68
C ILE A 599 -27.98 18.45 14.51
N THR A 600 -28.83 19.50 14.50
CA THR A 600 -28.63 20.69 15.32
C THR A 600 -28.65 20.39 16.82
N VAL A 601 -29.54 19.48 17.28
CA VAL A 601 -29.53 18.98 18.67
C VAL A 601 -28.18 18.36 19.03
N LEU A 602 -27.64 17.49 18.18
CA LEU A 602 -26.34 16.85 18.41
C LEU A 602 -25.17 17.85 18.36
N LEU A 603 -25.21 18.82 17.43
CA LEU A 603 -24.19 19.89 17.33
C LEU A 603 -24.16 20.77 18.57
N SER A 604 -25.31 20.99 19.22
CA SER A 604 -25.48 21.81 20.43
C SER A 604 -25.18 21.06 21.71
N MET A 605 -24.83 19.79 21.65
CA MET A 605 -24.50 18.94 22.81
C MET A 605 -23.36 19.59 23.64
N PRO A 606 -23.55 19.87 24.92
CA PRO A 606 -22.52 20.46 25.79
C PRO A 606 -21.38 19.44 26.00
N ALA A 607 -20.21 19.92 26.42
CA ALA A 607 -19.24 19.03 27.03
C ALA A 607 -19.64 18.80 28.50
N ASP A 608 -19.17 17.70 29.08
CA ASP A 608 -19.19 17.51 30.53
C ASP A 608 -18.15 18.42 31.15
N GLU A 609 -18.53 19.08 32.27
CA GLU A 609 -17.62 19.96 33.04
C GLU A 609 -17.57 19.53 34.50
N PRO A 610 -16.88 18.42 34.81
CA PRO A 610 -16.73 17.96 36.18
C PRO A 610 -15.99 18.98 37.06
N GLU A 611 -15.14 19.82 36.46
CA GLU A 611 -14.48 20.95 37.07
C GLU A 611 -14.64 22.19 36.17
N PRO A 612 -14.94 23.37 36.74
CA PRO A 612 -15.09 24.60 35.97
C PRO A 612 -13.89 24.89 35.07
N GLY A 613 -14.11 25.08 33.79
CA GLY A 613 -13.08 25.36 32.80
C GLY A 613 -12.29 24.14 32.29
N CYS A 614 -12.68 22.93 32.72
CA CYS A 614 -12.07 21.68 32.28
C CYS A 614 -13.07 20.80 31.51
N PRO A 615 -13.48 21.20 30.27
CA PRO A 615 -14.46 20.45 29.52
C PRO A 615 -13.94 19.05 29.13
N GLN A 616 -14.75 18.04 29.40
CA GLN A 616 -14.47 16.63 29.07
C GLN A 616 -15.60 16.05 28.24
N PRO A 617 -15.35 14.99 27.47
CA PRO A 617 -16.41 14.28 26.76
C PRO A 617 -17.25 13.47 27.73
N HIS A 618 -18.55 13.38 27.47
CA HIS A 618 -19.43 12.42 28.12
C HIS A 618 -19.00 10.99 27.79
N LEU A 619 -18.85 10.13 28.79
CA LEU A 619 -18.55 8.73 28.58
C LEU A 619 -19.86 7.95 28.40
N ILE A 620 -20.04 7.36 27.21
CA ILE A 620 -21.20 6.55 26.87
C ILE A 620 -20.83 5.08 27.03
N PRO A 621 -21.30 4.40 28.08
CA PRO A 621 -20.97 3.00 28.31
C PRO A 621 -21.74 2.10 27.35
N PHE A 622 -21.18 0.92 27.10
CA PHE A 622 -21.86 -0.20 26.43
C PHE A 622 -22.56 -1.05 27.48
N THR A 623 -23.73 -1.63 27.14
CA THR A 623 -24.31 -2.66 27.98
C THR A 623 -23.40 -3.89 27.97
N ARG A 624 -23.56 -4.80 28.92
CA ARG A 624 -22.81 -6.05 28.97
C ARG A 624 -23.01 -6.87 27.69
N GLU A 625 -24.23 -6.98 27.23
CA GLU A 625 -24.61 -7.70 26.02
C GLU A 625 -23.99 -7.04 24.76
N ALA A 626 -23.84 -5.72 24.76
CA ALA A 626 -23.15 -5.00 23.69
C ALA A 626 -21.64 -5.26 23.72
N ASP A 627 -21.01 -5.28 24.90
CA ASP A 627 -19.58 -5.62 25.04
C ASP A 627 -19.31 -7.09 24.67
N ASP A 628 -20.20 -8.02 25.05
CA ASP A 628 -20.12 -9.43 24.62
C ASP A 628 -20.17 -9.52 23.08
N ALA A 629 -21.07 -8.77 22.42
CA ALA A 629 -21.13 -8.72 20.95
C ALA A 629 -19.89 -8.09 20.30
N VAL A 630 -19.27 -7.10 20.97
CA VAL A 630 -17.97 -6.56 20.53
C VAL A 630 -16.90 -7.63 20.62
N ALA A 631 -16.81 -8.35 21.72
CA ALA A 631 -15.83 -9.42 21.91
C ALA A 631 -15.98 -10.56 20.87
N GLU A 632 -17.22 -10.93 20.52
CA GLU A 632 -17.49 -11.88 19.43
C GLU A 632 -16.99 -11.35 18.08
N PHE A 633 -17.16 -10.07 17.82
CA PHE A 633 -16.69 -9.46 16.58
C PHE A 633 -15.15 -9.37 16.53
N GLU A 634 -14.48 -9.04 17.65
CA GLU A 634 -13.03 -9.12 17.77
C GLU A 634 -12.53 -10.55 17.52
N ALA A 635 -13.14 -11.53 18.15
CA ALA A 635 -12.82 -12.95 17.97
C ALA A 635 -13.04 -13.44 16.52
N TRP A 636 -13.98 -12.83 15.80
CA TRP A 636 -14.19 -13.10 14.38
C TRP A 636 -13.12 -12.46 13.50
N ILE A 637 -12.66 -11.25 13.81
CA ILE A 637 -11.62 -10.52 13.03
C ILE A 637 -10.23 -11.14 13.23
N GLU A 638 -9.83 -11.37 14.49
CA GLU A 638 -8.45 -11.67 14.88
C GLU A 638 -7.81 -12.83 14.10
N PRO A 639 -8.44 -14.00 13.93
CA PRO A 639 -7.83 -15.09 13.16
C PRO A 639 -7.60 -14.74 11.67
N ARG A 640 -8.43 -13.85 11.12
CA ARG A 640 -8.40 -13.42 9.71
C ARG A 640 -7.29 -12.43 9.40
N LEU A 641 -6.64 -11.86 10.44
CA LEU A 641 -5.51 -10.92 10.28
C LEU A 641 -4.18 -11.62 9.95
N LYS A 642 -4.10 -12.94 10.07
CA LYS A 642 -2.88 -13.68 9.74
C LYS A 642 -2.49 -13.44 8.28
N PRO A 643 -1.17 -13.39 7.95
CA PRO A 643 -0.71 -13.10 6.59
C PRO A 643 -1.27 -14.01 5.49
N SER A 644 -1.63 -15.26 5.83
CA SER A 644 -2.22 -16.24 4.90
C SER A 644 -3.75 -16.18 4.83
N GLU A 645 -4.39 -15.37 5.64
CA GLU A 645 -5.85 -15.35 5.79
C GLU A 645 -6.48 -14.16 5.05
N GLU A 646 -7.79 -14.13 5.03
CA GLU A 646 -8.62 -13.24 4.23
C GLU A 646 -8.30 -11.75 4.38
N LEU A 647 -7.92 -11.28 5.59
CA LEU A 647 -7.63 -9.88 5.90
C LEU A 647 -6.13 -9.60 6.09
N GLY A 648 -5.26 -10.59 5.80
CA GLY A 648 -3.83 -10.49 6.04
C GLY A 648 -3.14 -9.39 5.24
N ASP A 649 -3.55 -9.20 3.99
CA ASP A 649 -3.05 -8.17 3.08
C ASP A 649 -3.43 -6.73 3.49
N MET A 650 -4.47 -6.58 4.32
CA MET A 650 -4.99 -5.32 4.85
C MET A 650 -5.09 -5.32 6.39
N SER A 651 -4.25 -6.09 7.05
CA SER A 651 -4.26 -6.26 8.52
C SER A 651 -4.13 -4.95 9.31
N ASP A 652 -3.40 -3.95 8.79
CA ASP A 652 -3.32 -2.61 9.38
C ASP A 652 -4.67 -1.89 9.43
N TRP A 653 -5.51 -2.06 8.41
CA TRP A 653 -6.86 -1.53 8.36
C TRP A 653 -7.82 -2.38 9.21
N ALA A 654 -7.80 -3.69 8.99
CA ALA A 654 -8.73 -4.62 9.62
C ALA A 654 -8.53 -4.73 11.14
N GLY A 655 -7.29 -4.57 11.64
CA GLY A 655 -6.99 -4.51 13.07
C GLY A 655 -7.58 -3.30 13.80
N LYS A 656 -8.06 -2.27 13.05
CA LYS A 656 -8.77 -1.10 13.62
C LYS A 656 -10.28 -1.20 13.47
N LEU A 657 -10.79 -2.22 12.75
CA LEU A 657 -12.20 -2.31 12.38
C LEU A 657 -13.13 -2.43 13.59
N ALA A 658 -12.75 -3.20 14.62
CA ALA A 658 -13.54 -3.34 15.83
C ALA A 658 -13.72 -1.99 16.54
N GLY A 659 -12.64 -1.22 16.72
CA GLY A 659 -12.69 0.12 17.29
C GLY A 659 -13.54 1.09 16.45
N HIS A 660 -13.38 1.08 15.13
CA HIS A 660 -14.22 1.88 14.22
C HIS A 660 -15.70 1.49 14.32
N THR A 661 -16.00 0.21 14.45
CA THR A 661 -17.39 -0.28 14.63
C THR A 661 -17.97 0.20 15.94
N CYS A 662 -17.20 0.21 17.03
CA CYS A 662 -17.63 0.78 18.30
C CYS A 662 -17.90 2.30 18.20
N ARG A 663 -17.07 3.04 17.46
CA ARG A 663 -17.31 4.47 17.18
C ARG A 663 -18.62 4.64 16.39
N ILE A 664 -18.86 3.86 15.34
CA ILE A 664 -20.10 3.88 14.56
C ILE A 664 -21.29 3.54 15.44
N ALA A 665 -21.21 2.51 16.30
CA ALA A 665 -22.29 2.12 17.20
C ALA A 665 -22.68 3.27 18.13
N THR A 666 -21.70 3.98 18.69
CA THR A 666 -21.94 5.13 19.56
C THR A 666 -22.54 6.32 18.81
N LEU A 667 -22.13 6.56 17.57
CA LEU A 667 -22.73 7.59 16.70
C LEU A 667 -24.17 7.25 16.33
N LEU A 668 -24.46 5.99 16.00
CA LEU A 668 -25.83 5.51 15.77
C LEU A 668 -26.69 5.65 17.02
N HIS A 669 -26.14 5.32 18.20
CA HIS A 669 -26.83 5.49 19.48
C HIS A 669 -27.20 6.97 19.70
N LEU A 670 -26.27 7.90 19.51
CA LEU A 670 -26.55 9.33 19.62
C LEU A 670 -27.61 9.79 18.60
N ALA A 671 -27.50 9.31 17.37
CA ALA A 671 -28.48 9.61 16.31
C ALA A 671 -29.89 9.09 16.66
N GLN A 672 -30.02 7.87 17.17
CA GLN A 672 -31.28 7.29 17.61
C GLN A 672 -31.93 8.10 18.74
N ARG A 673 -31.11 8.79 19.54
CA ARG A 673 -31.55 9.58 20.70
C ARG A 673 -31.51 11.09 20.48
N ALA A 674 -31.37 11.54 19.23
CA ALA A 674 -31.30 12.98 18.87
C ALA A 674 -32.60 13.76 19.16
N TYR A 675 -33.66 13.10 19.65
CA TYR A 675 -34.86 13.71 20.18
C TYR A 675 -34.76 14.04 21.69
N SER A 676 -33.75 13.47 22.39
CA SER A 676 -33.53 13.68 23.83
C SER A 676 -32.60 14.89 24.03
N GLN A 677 -32.82 15.64 25.13
CA GLN A 677 -31.91 16.70 25.53
C GLN A 677 -30.57 16.19 26.02
N GLU A 678 -30.52 14.95 26.52
CA GLU A 678 -29.32 14.31 27.08
C GLU A 678 -29.08 12.90 26.45
N PRO A 679 -28.80 12.82 25.17
CA PRO A 679 -28.67 11.52 24.48
C PRO A 679 -27.52 10.66 25.05
N TRP A 680 -26.54 11.25 25.71
CA TRP A 680 -25.34 10.59 26.27
C TRP A 680 -25.60 9.84 27.58
N ARG A 681 -26.77 10.01 28.24
CA ARG A 681 -27.09 9.35 29.52
C ARG A 681 -27.40 7.87 29.42
N PHE A 682 -27.67 7.36 28.27
CA PHE A 682 -28.05 5.97 28.05
C PHE A 682 -26.88 5.14 27.54
N PRO A 683 -26.80 3.83 27.87
CA PRO A 683 -25.78 2.97 27.33
C PRO A 683 -26.06 2.58 25.88
N VAL A 684 -25.03 2.21 25.14
CA VAL A 684 -25.13 1.58 23.80
C VAL A 684 -25.61 0.15 23.96
N GLU A 685 -26.72 -0.19 23.29
CA GLU A 685 -27.35 -1.52 23.35
C GLU A 685 -26.75 -2.47 22.30
N ALA A 686 -26.86 -3.79 22.53
CA ALA A 686 -26.39 -4.83 21.61
C ALA A 686 -27.03 -4.72 20.20
N SER A 687 -28.30 -4.33 20.12
CA SER A 687 -29.00 -4.10 18.85
C SER A 687 -28.36 -2.97 18.01
N THR A 688 -27.95 -1.89 18.68
CA THR A 688 -27.24 -0.77 18.02
C THR A 688 -25.85 -1.19 17.54
N PHE A 689 -25.11 -1.98 18.35
CA PHE A 689 -23.84 -2.55 17.93
C PHE A 689 -24.00 -3.53 16.76
N ALA A 690 -25.04 -4.36 16.75
CA ALA A 690 -25.34 -5.26 15.63
C ALA A 690 -25.56 -4.49 14.31
N GLY A 691 -26.26 -3.35 14.35
CA GLY A 691 -26.38 -2.45 13.20
C GLY A 691 -25.02 -1.89 12.74
N ALA A 692 -24.20 -1.42 13.67
CA ALA A 692 -22.84 -0.93 13.37
C ALA A 692 -21.93 -2.03 12.81
N ARG A 693 -22.03 -3.25 13.31
CA ARG A 693 -21.31 -4.43 12.80
C ARG A 693 -21.64 -4.68 11.32
N ARG A 694 -22.91 -4.58 10.92
CA ARG A 694 -23.31 -4.71 9.51
C ARG A 694 -22.64 -3.65 8.62
N ILE A 695 -22.47 -2.41 9.13
CA ILE A 695 -21.67 -1.38 8.43
C ILE A 695 -20.21 -1.81 8.40
N GLY A 696 -19.64 -2.32 9.49
CA GLY A 696 -18.26 -2.82 9.51
C GLY A 696 -18.02 -3.94 8.49
N GLU A 697 -18.95 -4.89 8.39
CA GLU A 697 -18.90 -5.99 7.40
C GLU A 697 -19.04 -5.47 5.95
N TYR A 698 -19.90 -4.47 5.73
CA TYR A 698 -20.01 -3.76 4.44
C TYR A 698 -18.69 -3.11 4.04
N LEU A 699 -17.97 -2.51 4.97
CA LEU A 699 -16.72 -1.78 4.68
C LEU A 699 -15.56 -2.70 4.26
N ILE A 700 -15.54 -3.99 4.64
CA ILE A 700 -14.44 -4.92 4.34
C ILE A 700 -14.20 -5.07 2.83
N PRO A 701 -15.17 -5.50 2.01
CA PRO A 701 -14.96 -5.64 0.56
C PRO A 701 -14.70 -4.30 -0.13
N HIS A 702 -15.28 -3.21 0.37
CA HIS A 702 -15.02 -1.86 -0.14
C HIS A 702 -13.59 -1.39 0.16
N ALA A 703 -13.08 -1.63 1.36
CA ALA A 703 -11.68 -1.34 1.71
C ALA A 703 -10.71 -2.18 0.86
N ARG A 704 -10.99 -3.48 0.68
CA ARG A 704 -10.18 -4.35 -0.18
C ARG A 704 -10.11 -3.80 -1.62
N MET A 705 -11.24 -3.37 -2.16
CA MET A 705 -11.30 -2.75 -3.49
C MET A 705 -10.53 -1.42 -3.52
N ALA A 706 -10.64 -0.59 -2.47
CA ALA A 706 -9.90 0.67 -2.36
C ALA A 706 -8.39 0.44 -2.35
N PHE A 707 -7.88 -0.50 -1.52
CA PHE A 707 -6.47 -0.85 -1.48
C PHE A 707 -5.96 -1.41 -2.80
N ARG A 708 -6.77 -2.19 -3.50
CA ARG A 708 -6.46 -2.66 -4.86
C ARG A 708 -6.35 -1.48 -5.83
N GLN A 709 -7.29 -0.53 -5.82
CA GLN A 709 -7.22 0.67 -6.67
C GLN A 709 -6.00 1.55 -6.35
N MET A 710 -5.66 1.71 -5.07
CA MET A 710 -4.48 2.46 -4.63
C MET A 710 -3.16 1.82 -5.08
N GLY A 711 -3.11 0.49 -5.17
CA GLY A 711 -1.94 -0.29 -5.59
C GLY A 711 -1.99 -0.72 -7.06
N SER A 712 -3.07 -0.43 -7.79
CA SER A 712 -3.25 -0.93 -9.15
C SER A 712 -2.25 -0.28 -10.11
N ASN A 713 -1.56 -1.14 -10.84
CA ASN A 713 -0.82 -0.75 -12.03
C ASN A 713 -1.81 -0.09 -13.02
N PRO A 714 -1.54 1.11 -13.54
CA PRO A 714 -2.37 1.77 -14.55
C PRO A 714 -2.71 0.87 -15.75
N GLN A 715 -1.88 -0.12 -16.02
CA GLN A 715 -2.07 -1.08 -17.10
C GLN A 715 -3.22 -2.07 -16.87
N ILE A 716 -3.53 -2.40 -15.62
CA ILE A 716 -4.72 -3.21 -15.28
C ILE A 716 -6.00 -2.43 -15.60
N GLU A 717 -6.04 -1.13 -15.29
CA GLU A 717 -7.16 -0.29 -15.67
C GLU A 717 -7.28 -0.15 -17.19
N ASN A 718 -6.17 -0.06 -17.88
CA ASN A 718 -6.13 -0.07 -19.34
C ASN A 718 -6.63 -1.40 -19.90
N ALA A 719 -6.25 -2.53 -19.31
CA ALA A 719 -6.75 -3.86 -19.65
C ALA A 719 -8.28 -3.97 -19.46
N ARG A 720 -8.82 -3.41 -18.36
CA ARG A 720 -10.28 -3.34 -18.13
C ARG A 720 -11.01 -2.51 -19.20
N HIS A 721 -10.41 -1.41 -19.66
CA HIS A 721 -10.99 -0.60 -20.73
C HIS A 721 -11.02 -1.36 -22.05
N VAL A 722 -9.96 -2.09 -22.39
CA VAL A 722 -9.91 -2.97 -23.55
C VAL A 722 -10.97 -4.07 -23.43
N LEU A 723 -11.08 -4.72 -22.28
CA LEU A 723 -12.07 -5.78 -22.05
C LEU A 723 -13.51 -5.26 -22.18
N ARG A 724 -13.82 -4.06 -21.63
CA ARG A 724 -15.13 -3.42 -21.82
C ARG A 724 -15.41 -3.10 -23.27
N TRP A 725 -14.41 -2.63 -24.01
CA TRP A 725 -14.54 -2.39 -25.44
C TRP A 725 -14.83 -3.68 -26.21
N LEU A 726 -14.13 -4.78 -25.90
CA LEU A 726 -14.38 -6.10 -26.50
C LEU A 726 -15.79 -6.60 -26.22
N LYS A 727 -16.27 -6.51 -24.98
CA LYS A 727 -17.65 -6.85 -24.60
C LYS A 727 -18.70 -6.05 -25.37
N LYS A 728 -18.48 -4.72 -25.49
CA LYS A 728 -19.40 -3.83 -26.21
C LYS A 728 -19.52 -4.12 -27.70
N HIS A 729 -18.47 -4.64 -28.32
CA HIS A 729 -18.42 -4.85 -29.77
C HIS A 729 -18.63 -6.32 -30.19
N ASP A 730 -18.90 -7.19 -29.22
CA ASP A 730 -19.21 -8.63 -29.42
C ASP A 730 -18.25 -9.33 -30.42
N ARG A 731 -16.95 -9.17 -30.16
CA ARG A 731 -15.92 -9.68 -31.08
C ARG A 731 -15.35 -11.01 -30.56
N SER A 732 -15.44 -12.06 -31.40
CA SER A 732 -14.73 -13.34 -31.17
C SER A 732 -13.25 -13.27 -31.56
N ARG A 733 -12.88 -12.29 -32.41
CA ARG A 733 -11.50 -12.04 -32.86
C ARG A 733 -11.32 -10.58 -33.20
N PHE A 734 -10.13 -10.00 -32.90
CA PHE A 734 -9.81 -8.62 -33.22
C PHE A 734 -8.31 -8.43 -33.54
N GLN A 735 -8.00 -7.32 -34.21
CA GLN A 735 -6.63 -6.85 -34.37
C GLN A 735 -6.31 -5.72 -33.39
N LYS A 736 -5.07 -5.65 -32.88
CA LYS A 736 -4.60 -4.58 -32.00
C LYS A 736 -4.95 -3.18 -32.52
N ARG A 737 -4.86 -2.99 -33.86
CA ARG A 737 -5.19 -1.71 -34.51
C ARG A 737 -6.67 -1.33 -34.39
N GLU A 738 -7.58 -2.29 -34.36
CA GLU A 738 -9.03 -2.03 -34.19
C GLU A 738 -9.32 -1.47 -32.81
N VAL A 739 -8.74 -2.10 -31.77
CA VAL A 739 -8.85 -1.64 -30.37
C VAL A 739 -8.23 -0.25 -30.21
N PHE A 740 -7.06 -0.03 -30.77
CA PHE A 740 -6.39 1.26 -30.76
C PHE A 740 -7.26 2.37 -31.36
N ASN A 741 -7.87 2.10 -32.52
CA ASN A 741 -8.75 3.08 -33.18
C ASN A 741 -10.04 3.33 -32.38
N GLY A 742 -10.59 2.30 -31.74
CA GLY A 742 -11.80 2.40 -30.91
C GLY A 742 -11.59 3.10 -29.56
N LEU A 743 -10.35 3.09 -29.04
CA LEU A 743 -9.98 3.67 -27.75
C LEU A 743 -8.95 4.82 -27.89
N ARG A 744 -8.96 5.52 -29.00
CA ARG A 744 -7.98 6.55 -29.36
C ARG A 744 -7.99 7.77 -28.40
N SER A 745 -9.08 7.97 -27.69
CA SER A 745 -9.18 9.00 -26.66
C SER A 745 -8.41 8.66 -25.38
N ARG A 746 -8.06 7.39 -25.18
CA ARG A 746 -7.37 6.89 -23.99
C ARG A 746 -5.91 6.52 -24.25
N PHE A 747 -5.59 6.01 -25.44
CA PHE A 747 -4.25 5.57 -25.82
C PHE A 747 -3.66 6.49 -26.88
N GLU A 748 -2.55 7.16 -26.55
CA GLU A 748 -1.90 8.09 -27.47
C GLU A 748 -1.13 7.35 -28.58
N ARG A 749 -0.53 6.22 -28.22
CA ARG A 749 0.31 5.40 -29.10
C ARG A 749 -0.16 3.95 -29.11
N SER A 750 -0.02 3.29 -30.25
CA SER A 750 -0.37 1.86 -30.38
C SER A 750 0.45 0.95 -29.43
N GLY A 751 1.65 1.37 -29.03
CA GLY A 751 2.49 0.68 -28.04
C GLY A 751 1.88 0.65 -26.63
N ASP A 752 1.06 1.64 -26.28
CA ASP A 752 0.42 1.74 -24.95
C ASP A 752 -0.59 0.60 -24.69
N LEU A 753 -0.97 -0.12 -25.75
CA LEU A 753 -1.84 -1.30 -25.68
C LEU A 753 -1.09 -2.62 -25.43
N ASP A 754 0.24 -2.66 -25.54
CA ASP A 754 0.99 -3.92 -25.44
C ASP A 754 0.82 -4.57 -24.07
N GLU A 755 1.09 -3.84 -23.00
CA GLU A 755 0.98 -4.33 -21.64
C GLU A 755 -0.47 -4.67 -21.22
N PRO A 756 -1.50 -3.84 -21.52
CA PRO A 756 -2.89 -4.22 -21.34
C PRO A 756 -3.31 -5.52 -22.04
N LEU A 757 -2.82 -5.76 -23.26
CA LEU A 757 -3.13 -6.99 -24.00
C LEU A 757 -2.42 -8.22 -23.41
N ILE A 758 -1.17 -8.07 -22.93
CA ILE A 758 -0.46 -9.12 -22.20
C ILE A 758 -1.23 -9.50 -20.94
N ILE A 759 -1.69 -8.53 -20.15
CA ILE A 759 -2.49 -8.76 -18.95
C ILE A 759 -3.78 -9.53 -19.28
N LEU A 760 -4.49 -9.14 -20.35
CA LEU A 760 -5.70 -9.85 -20.76
C LEU A 760 -5.41 -11.28 -21.25
N GLU A 761 -4.27 -11.52 -21.86
CA GLU A 761 -3.83 -12.85 -22.29
C GLU A 761 -3.44 -13.73 -21.10
N GLU A 762 -2.67 -13.20 -20.13
CA GLU A 762 -2.31 -13.89 -18.89
C GLU A 762 -3.54 -14.27 -18.05
N HIS A 763 -4.58 -13.42 -18.10
CA HIS A 763 -5.86 -13.68 -17.44
C HIS A 763 -6.83 -14.55 -18.24
N GLY A 764 -6.45 -15.04 -19.42
CA GLY A 764 -7.26 -15.94 -20.22
C GLY A 764 -8.42 -15.29 -20.99
N TYR A 765 -8.54 -13.96 -21.01
CA TYR A 765 -9.60 -13.26 -21.76
C TYR A 765 -9.36 -13.20 -23.25
N ILE A 766 -8.11 -13.23 -23.67
CA ILE A 766 -7.70 -13.21 -25.07
C ILE A 766 -6.52 -14.16 -25.29
N ARG A 767 -6.27 -14.54 -26.56
CA ARG A 767 -5.12 -15.37 -26.94
C ARG A 767 -4.56 -14.86 -28.26
N GLN A 768 -3.25 -14.60 -28.29
CA GLN A 768 -2.61 -14.14 -29.52
C GLN A 768 -2.60 -15.23 -30.59
N VAL A 769 -3.05 -14.91 -31.81
CA VAL A 769 -3.02 -15.81 -32.97
C VAL A 769 -1.67 -15.69 -33.66
N HIS A 770 -0.91 -16.76 -33.72
CA HIS A 770 0.36 -16.79 -34.43
C HIS A 770 0.11 -16.69 -35.93
N GLN A 771 0.41 -15.54 -36.54
CA GLN A 771 0.37 -15.39 -37.99
C GLN A 771 1.69 -15.84 -38.63
N GLN A 772 1.62 -16.69 -39.65
CA GLN A 772 2.78 -17.00 -40.47
C GLN A 772 3.31 -15.74 -41.16
N LYS A 773 4.60 -15.42 -40.96
CA LYS A 773 5.27 -14.29 -41.63
C LYS A 773 5.13 -14.47 -43.16
N ARG A 774 4.48 -13.54 -43.84
CA ARG A 774 4.55 -13.42 -45.30
C ARG A 774 5.98 -13.05 -45.70
N PRO A 775 6.62 -13.78 -46.59
CA PRO A 775 7.93 -13.41 -47.11
C PRO A 775 7.77 -12.22 -48.06
N GLY A 776 8.30 -11.05 -47.68
CA GLY A 776 8.35 -9.84 -48.50
C GLY A 776 8.64 -8.56 -47.69
N PRO A 777 9.21 -7.50 -48.28
CA PRO A 777 9.41 -6.23 -47.62
C PRO A 777 8.06 -5.52 -47.43
N GLY A 778 7.60 -5.36 -46.17
CA GLY A 778 6.37 -4.67 -45.81
C GLY A 778 6.28 -4.48 -44.30
N GLN A 779 5.45 -3.51 -43.83
CA GLN A 779 5.20 -3.33 -42.41
C GLN A 779 4.66 -4.61 -41.78
N PRO A 780 5.08 -4.99 -40.56
CA PRO A 780 4.55 -6.15 -39.86
C PRO A 780 3.02 -6.05 -39.72
N ALA A 781 2.32 -7.15 -39.96
CA ALA A 781 0.87 -7.21 -39.75
C ALA A 781 0.53 -6.93 -38.29
N SER A 782 -0.54 -6.17 -38.04
CA SER A 782 -1.02 -5.90 -36.65
C SER A 782 -1.33 -7.24 -35.96
N PRO A 783 -0.87 -7.45 -34.70
CA PRO A 783 -1.19 -8.62 -33.92
C PRO A 783 -2.69 -8.88 -33.87
N THR A 784 -3.08 -10.13 -34.01
CA THR A 784 -4.48 -10.58 -33.98
C THR A 784 -4.69 -11.46 -32.76
N PHE A 785 -5.82 -11.30 -32.09
CA PHE A 785 -6.17 -12.01 -30.87
C PHE A 785 -7.55 -12.66 -31.02
N ASP A 786 -7.69 -13.89 -30.52
CA ASP A 786 -8.98 -14.52 -30.27
C ASP A 786 -9.49 -14.10 -28.90
N VAL A 787 -10.81 -13.96 -28.76
CA VAL A 787 -11.47 -13.53 -27.53
C VAL A 787 -12.18 -14.72 -26.90
N HIS A 788 -12.06 -14.86 -25.59
CA HIS A 788 -12.72 -15.92 -24.84
C HIS A 788 -14.26 -15.85 -25.02
N PRO A 789 -14.94 -16.99 -25.22
CA PRO A 789 -16.39 -17.01 -25.47
C PRO A 789 -17.24 -16.32 -24.40
N SER A 790 -16.84 -16.36 -23.12
CA SER A 790 -17.56 -15.68 -22.05
C SER A 790 -17.52 -14.16 -22.14
N VAL A 791 -16.63 -13.57 -22.93
CA VAL A 791 -16.55 -12.13 -23.15
C VAL A 791 -17.65 -11.65 -24.10
N SER A 792 -18.00 -12.50 -25.08
CA SER A 792 -19.05 -12.22 -26.09
C SER A 792 -20.46 -12.68 -25.67
N ALA A 793 -20.59 -13.54 -24.64
CA ALA A 793 -21.87 -14.15 -24.25
C ALA A 793 -22.77 -13.26 -23.36
N TYR A 794 -22.41 -12.00 -23.05
CA TYR A 794 -23.18 -11.11 -22.15
C TYR A 794 -24.07 -10.08 -22.87
N SER A 795 -24.53 -10.37 -24.09
CA SER A 795 -25.58 -9.59 -24.77
C SER A 795 -26.86 -10.41 -24.90
N ALA A 796 -27.47 -10.76 -23.75
CA ALA A 796 -28.86 -11.18 -23.70
C ALA A 796 -29.48 -10.64 -22.39
#